data_72cfc54ce5e832683a10f1d9415ddf7d
#
_entry.id   72cfc54ce5e832683a10f1d9415ddf7d
#
_cell.length_a   1.000
_cell.length_b   1.000
_cell.length_c   1.000
_cell.angle_alpha   90.00
_cell.angle_beta   90.00
_cell.angle_gamma   90.00
#
_symmetry.space_group_name_H-M   'P 1'
#
loop_
_entity.id
_entity.type
_entity.pdbx_description
1 polymer ?
#
loop_
_entity_poly.entity_id
_entity_poly.type
_entity_poly.pdbx_seq_one_letter_code
_entity_poly.pdbx_strand_id
1 'polypeptide(L)'
;MTWLGLLIGGIIGSSWGFRSALLGALIGALIGAYLRKSAARATPDQAGRPRSGEAVPVPPTEDAPVAAPGVDLLPVRKGGTGAQFAPVRPAVAPAAVPAAPAPIGTPEAPAAAPAPHALWAWLTGGNALTRIGVVILFFGVAFLLRYLAEIVTIPIEWRLIGVGVIGLVLIAIGMRLVRARPGYGLSLQGAGAGILYLTTFAAFRLYHVLPPLPGLVLLALIAASTVALAIRADAQPLAGLAVAGGFLAPMLTNVTGDPALLFGYFAILNAAILALAWVRSWRALNLLGFIFTFVLGSIWAYRYYRPAYFATVEPFLILFFVFYVAIAVLYARRGRFEARAPVDGLLVFGVPLVAFGLQAALVRDIEYGAAWSAVALAIVYSLLFLLLRWRAEAGLALIARAFLALAAIFATIAVPLAFDYRVTAALWSVAAAAAFWLGVRQSTPLLRGFALLVEFGAGAVFLWSDAARGDDSLFANAFFVGAILIAVSGIVTAAVADRAGDKLPAPERGFVPLLLLWGAAWWLAGGAFELKRHLDRSDTPHAALAWVAVSIAAALLISRAARWPRLMLVAIALLPAMALAAWSDWQMARTTLQNFGVLLWPLAWIVQWSALYAADTPQRSAAPFAPAPVLTPGQLYAAHAVSAIALTAQLAWEASEWVDRVAPPGTVWLACAAVLPLAAFLFLVWALADAGRWPLSAHRDAYAIGAGGPIAVLAAAWFAIATVVSPGTASPLAYVPLFNPLELTLGLTLVALFVWSGRFGGLRDTTRFAWLGVGLFGLLNGAALRTAHHWGGIPWQLNALLASKLLQAGLTLAWTATAVVLMFFATRRALRPLWMTGAGLLALAVGKLFLIDLATLSGLPRVVAFLGVGTLLLLIGYLSPLPPAADAPKPADGG
;
A
#
# COMPACT_ATOMS: atom_id res chain seq x y z
N MET A 1 -3.52 17.90 6.98
CA MET A 1 -2.06 17.66 7.05
C MET A 1 -1.54 16.85 5.88
N THR A 2 -2.09 15.66 5.56
CA THR A 2 -1.64 14.86 4.40
C THR A 2 -1.78 15.57 3.06
N TRP A 3 -2.91 16.23 2.80
CA TRP A 3 -3.12 17.03 1.57
C TRP A 3 -2.21 18.25 1.47
N LEU A 4 -1.93 18.88 2.59
CA LEU A 4 -0.99 20.03 2.64
C LEU A 4 0.44 19.55 2.35
N GLY A 5 0.86 18.42 2.92
CA GLY A 5 2.15 17.80 2.64
C GLY A 5 2.30 17.40 1.17
N LEU A 6 1.24 16.85 0.58
CA LEU A 6 1.17 16.45 -0.84
C LEU A 6 1.33 17.69 -1.77
N LEU A 7 0.61 18.77 -1.45
CA LEU A 7 0.66 20.02 -2.21
C LEU A 7 2.04 20.71 -2.09
N ILE A 8 2.56 20.87 -0.89
CA ILE A 8 3.85 21.49 -0.65
C ILE A 8 4.98 20.66 -1.28
N GLY A 9 4.98 19.35 -1.08
CA GLY A 9 5.97 18.46 -1.67
C GLY A 9 5.89 18.42 -3.21
N GLY A 10 4.68 18.47 -3.77
CA GLY A 10 4.47 18.54 -5.21
C GLY A 10 4.94 19.84 -5.83
N ILE A 11 4.68 20.98 -5.18
CA ILE A 11 5.12 22.30 -5.64
C ILE A 11 6.65 22.41 -5.60
N ILE A 12 7.29 21.96 -4.52
CA ILE A 12 8.76 21.96 -4.41
C ILE A 12 9.39 21.03 -5.44
N GLY A 13 8.79 19.85 -5.65
CA GLY A 13 9.25 18.90 -6.66
C GLY A 13 9.02 19.37 -8.10
N SER A 14 8.01 20.21 -8.38
CA SER A 14 7.66 20.66 -9.72
C SER A 14 8.71 21.55 -10.39
N SER A 15 9.52 22.25 -9.60
CA SER A 15 10.63 23.06 -10.09
C SER A 15 11.73 22.24 -10.79
N TRP A 16 11.74 20.92 -10.58
CA TRP A 16 12.77 19.98 -11.07
C TRP A 16 12.21 18.91 -12.02
N GLY A 17 11.00 19.11 -12.51
CA GLY A 17 10.31 18.26 -13.48
C GLY A 17 9.24 17.35 -12.88
N PHE A 18 8.38 16.78 -13.76
CA PHE A 18 7.19 16.02 -13.36
C PHE A 18 7.48 14.84 -12.40
N ARG A 19 8.63 14.17 -12.58
CA ARG A 19 9.05 13.04 -11.75
C ARG A 19 9.42 13.46 -10.32
N SER A 20 10.07 14.62 -10.18
CA SER A 20 10.44 15.22 -8.87
C SER A 20 9.21 15.75 -8.14
N ALA A 21 8.21 16.27 -8.86
CA ALA A 21 6.92 16.67 -8.28
C ALA A 21 6.20 15.48 -7.66
N LEU A 22 6.19 14.33 -8.32
CA LEU A 22 5.60 13.07 -7.80
C LEU A 22 6.32 12.58 -6.54
N LEU A 23 7.64 12.59 -6.54
CA LEU A 23 8.44 12.16 -5.38
C LEU A 23 8.27 13.11 -4.20
N GLY A 24 8.30 14.41 -4.45
CA GLY A 24 8.05 15.45 -3.44
C GLY A 24 6.64 15.33 -2.85
N ALA A 25 5.63 15.09 -3.69
CA ALA A 25 4.26 14.85 -3.26
C ALA A 25 4.15 13.59 -2.37
N LEU A 26 4.80 12.50 -2.76
CA LEU A 26 4.79 11.23 -2.00
C LEU A 26 5.45 11.39 -0.63
N ILE A 27 6.62 12.01 -0.57
CA ILE A 27 7.34 12.31 0.67
C ILE A 27 6.51 13.24 1.56
N GLY A 28 5.92 14.29 0.99
CA GLY A 28 5.05 15.21 1.71
C GLY A 28 3.79 14.53 2.25
N ALA A 29 3.20 13.60 1.50
CA ALA A 29 2.04 12.82 1.95
C ALA A 29 2.40 11.87 3.10
N LEU A 30 3.56 11.21 3.06
CA LEU A 30 4.05 10.31 4.12
C LEU A 30 4.32 11.08 5.41
N ILE A 31 4.97 12.24 5.32
CA ILE A 31 5.20 13.13 6.48
C ILE A 31 3.87 13.60 7.05
N GLY A 32 2.94 14.04 6.20
CA GLY A 32 1.61 14.49 6.64
C GLY A 32 0.75 13.36 7.25
N ALA A 33 0.87 12.12 6.77
CA ALA A 33 0.22 10.94 7.35
C ALA A 33 0.80 10.57 8.70
N TYR A 34 2.13 10.61 8.85
CA TYR A 34 2.83 10.38 10.11
C TYR A 34 2.43 11.40 11.18
N LEU A 35 2.43 12.69 10.82
CA LEU A 35 2.02 13.76 11.73
C LEU A 35 0.54 13.64 12.15
N ARG A 36 -0.34 13.17 11.27
CA ARG A 36 -1.75 12.91 11.61
C ARG A 36 -1.89 11.75 12.58
N LYS A 37 -1.12 10.67 12.38
CA LYS A 37 -1.17 9.47 13.23
C LYS A 37 -0.57 9.71 14.62
N SER A 38 0.46 10.55 14.72
CA SER A 38 1.03 10.97 16.00
C SER A 38 0.13 11.95 16.77
N ALA A 39 -0.61 12.82 16.07
CA ALA A 39 -1.61 13.71 16.67
C ALA A 39 -2.82 12.94 17.20
N ALA A 40 -3.27 11.89 16.49
CA ALA A 40 -4.39 11.05 16.93
C ALA A 40 -4.06 10.18 18.17
N ARG A 41 -2.77 9.88 18.44
CA ARG A 41 -2.33 9.13 19.62
C ARG A 41 -2.12 9.97 20.87
N ALA A 42 -2.25 11.29 20.77
CA ALA A 42 -1.96 12.21 21.84
C ALA A 42 -3.22 12.84 22.49
N THR A 43 -4.41 12.37 22.13
CA THR A 43 -5.62 12.62 22.91
C THR A 43 -5.66 11.61 24.05
N PRO A 44 -5.63 12.05 25.32
CA PRO A 44 -5.89 11.14 26.45
C PRO A 44 -7.34 10.67 26.34
N ASP A 45 -7.52 9.35 26.45
CA ASP A 45 -8.79 8.68 26.52
C ASP A 45 -9.61 9.23 27.71
N GLN A 46 -10.53 10.13 27.48
CA GLN A 46 -11.60 10.49 28.39
C GLN A 46 -12.83 9.67 28.03
N ALA A 47 -12.73 8.37 28.18
CA ALA A 47 -13.87 7.47 28.07
C ALA A 47 -13.76 6.36 29.12
N GLY A 48 -13.73 6.75 30.40
CA GLY A 48 -13.96 5.84 31.51
C GLY A 48 -15.36 6.06 32.05
N ARG A 49 -16.42 5.59 31.36
CA ARG A 49 -17.72 5.30 32.00
C ARG A 49 -18.09 3.86 31.69
N PRO A 50 -18.34 3.02 32.69
CA PRO A 50 -18.68 1.62 32.49
C PRO A 50 -20.10 1.50 31.92
N ARG A 51 -20.22 0.80 30.78
CA ARG A 51 -21.49 0.25 30.32
C ARG A 51 -21.85 -0.90 31.22
N SER A 52 -22.95 -0.74 31.97
CA SER A 52 -23.63 -1.79 32.68
C SER A 52 -24.13 -2.87 31.72
N GLY A 53 -23.72 -4.13 31.96
CA GLY A 53 -24.40 -5.29 31.48
C GLY A 53 -23.61 -6.22 30.58
N GLU A 54 -22.50 -6.81 31.08
CA GLU A 54 -22.05 -8.11 30.60
C GLU A 54 -21.23 -8.78 31.72
N ALA A 55 -21.65 -9.95 32.13
CA ALA A 55 -21.06 -10.74 33.18
C ALA A 55 -19.72 -11.31 32.74
N VAL A 56 -18.66 -11.01 33.50
CA VAL A 56 -17.33 -11.61 33.35
C VAL A 56 -17.29 -12.90 34.17
N PRO A 57 -16.83 -14.02 33.62
CA PRO A 57 -16.56 -15.22 34.39
C PRO A 57 -15.31 -15.04 35.25
N VAL A 58 -15.44 -15.34 36.51
CA VAL A 58 -14.35 -15.37 37.52
C VAL A 58 -13.57 -16.67 37.33
N PRO A 59 -12.24 -16.67 37.22
CA PRO A 59 -11.43 -17.88 37.29
C PRO A 59 -11.24 -18.33 38.77
N PRO A 60 -11.07 -19.61 39.03
CA PRO A 60 -10.96 -20.15 40.39
C PRO A 60 -9.58 -19.83 40.98
N THR A 61 -9.61 -19.45 42.25
CA THR A 61 -8.41 -19.32 43.11
C THR A 61 -7.98 -20.68 43.61
N GLU A 62 -6.76 -21.03 43.36
CA GLU A 62 -6.05 -22.16 43.99
C GLU A 62 -5.27 -21.73 45.23
N ASP A 63 -5.31 -22.59 46.20
CA ASP A 63 -4.76 -22.51 47.55
C ASP A 63 -3.26 -22.37 47.68
N ALA A 64 -2.82 -21.74 48.74
CA ALA A 64 -1.76 -22.33 49.58
C ALA A 64 -1.38 -21.47 50.79
N PRO A 65 -0.72 -22.03 51.81
CA PRO A 65 -1.12 -21.90 53.20
C PRO A 65 -0.05 -21.26 54.14
N VAL A 66 -0.36 -21.31 55.47
CA VAL A 66 0.57 -21.21 56.63
C VAL A 66 0.76 -19.82 57.23
N ALA A 67 0.50 -19.50 58.44
CA ALA A 67 0.53 -20.07 59.78
C ALA A 67 0.07 -19.05 60.83
N ALA A 68 -0.46 -19.57 61.87
CA ALA A 68 -0.99 -18.93 63.09
C ALA A 68 0.13 -18.30 64.01
N PRO A 69 -0.14 -17.74 65.23
CA PRO A 69 -1.20 -18.06 66.15
C PRO A 69 -1.74 -16.92 67.06
N GLY A 70 -2.89 -17.18 67.66
CA GLY A 70 -3.03 -16.93 69.05
C GLY A 70 -4.09 -15.97 69.56
N VAL A 71 -4.94 -16.53 70.36
CA VAL A 71 -5.65 -16.11 71.63
C VAL A 71 -7.17 -15.93 71.56
N ASP A 72 -7.82 -16.97 72.08
CA ASP A 72 -8.92 -17.12 73.00
C ASP A 72 -9.93 -15.97 73.25
N LEU A 73 -11.23 -16.25 73.17
CA LEU A 73 -12.12 -16.61 74.26
C LEU A 73 -13.60 -16.71 73.81
N LEU A 74 -14.19 -17.73 74.29
CA LEU A 74 -15.53 -18.24 74.24
C LEU A 74 -16.64 -17.31 74.87
N PRO A 75 -17.83 -17.82 74.99
CA PRO A 75 -18.97 -18.19 74.15
C PRO A 75 -20.30 -17.53 74.54
N VAL A 76 -21.45 -17.95 74.02
CA VAL A 76 -22.76 -18.20 74.65
C VAL A 76 -23.96 -18.05 73.66
N ARG A 77 -24.53 -19.14 73.28
CA ARG A 77 -25.78 -19.80 73.54
C ARG A 77 -27.08 -19.32 72.88
N LYS A 78 -27.58 -20.17 71.99
CA LYS A 78 -28.91 -20.83 72.03
C LYS A 78 -30.22 -20.08 71.82
N GLY A 79 -30.96 -20.66 70.92
CA GLY A 79 -32.43 -20.85 70.92
C GLY A 79 -33.05 -20.24 69.64
N GLY A 80 -33.78 -20.91 68.84
CA GLY A 80 -34.55 -22.14 68.97
C GLY A 80 -35.81 -21.98 68.11
N THR A 81 -36.11 -22.97 67.28
CA THR A 81 -37.45 -23.36 66.74
C THR A 81 -38.14 -22.33 65.83
N GLY A 82 -38.57 -22.59 64.64
CA GLY A 82 -39.28 -23.70 64.08
C GLY A 82 -40.46 -23.19 63.26
N ALA A 83 -40.81 -23.90 62.24
CA ALA A 83 -42.07 -24.00 61.50
C ALA A 83 -42.26 -23.19 60.20
N GLN A 84 -42.17 -23.89 59.15
CA GLN A 84 -43.07 -24.12 58.02
C GLN A 84 -44.31 -23.24 57.89
N PHE A 85 -44.60 -22.64 56.75
CA PHE A 85 -45.73 -22.97 55.86
C PHE A 85 -45.73 -22.03 54.59
N ALA A 86 -46.13 -22.63 53.49
CA ALA A 86 -46.33 -22.04 52.16
C ALA A 86 -47.74 -21.46 52.01
N PRO A 87 -48.23 -21.17 50.76
CA PRO A 87 -48.20 -19.91 50.06
C PRO A 87 -49.61 -19.34 49.86
N VAL A 88 -49.77 -18.01 49.63
CA VAL A 88 -51.03 -17.45 49.08
C VAL A 88 -50.71 -16.22 48.18
N ARG A 89 -51.37 -16.21 47.06
CA ARG A 89 -51.56 -15.10 46.09
C ARG A 89 -52.74 -14.23 46.53
N PRO A 90 -53.10 -13.18 45.75
CA PRO A 90 -52.56 -11.85 45.60
C PRO A 90 -53.58 -10.77 46.10
N ALA A 91 -53.12 -9.55 46.34
CA ALA A 91 -54.05 -8.44 46.56
C ALA A 91 -53.48 -7.11 46.03
N VAL A 92 -54.24 -6.58 45.11
CA VAL A 92 -54.67 -5.20 44.83
C VAL A 92 -53.73 -4.05 45.26
N ALA A 93 -53.36 -3.27 44.25
CA ALA A 93 -52.67 -1.98 44.37
C ALA A 93 -53.53 -0.88 45.04
N PRO A 94 -52.92 0.02 45.78
CA PRO A 94 -53.48 1.33 46.02
C PRO A 94 -52.79 2.41 45.15
N ALA A 95 -53.57 3.43 44.84
CA ALA A 95 -53.40 4.53 43.93
C ALA A 95 -52.09 5.34 44.09
N ALA A 96 -51.60 5.80 42.98
CA ALA A 96 -50.47 6.67 42.81
C ALA A 96 -50.68 8.06 43.41
N VAL A 97 -49.67 8.45 44.20
CA VAL A 97 -49.46 9.87 44.61
C VAL A 97 -48.67 10.52 43.43
N PRO A 98 -49.00 11.76 43.01
CA PRO A 98 -48.30 12.40 41.92
C PRO A 98 -46.85 12.68 42.28
N ALA A 99 -45.94 12.13 41.52
CA ALA A 99 -44.50 12.43 41.61
C ALA A 99 -44.26 13.88 41.13
N ALA A 100 -43.39 14.57 41.84
CA ALA A 100 -42.86 15.89 41.48
C ALA A 100 -42.20 15.84 40.08
N PRO A 101 -42.26 16.91 39.31
CA PRO A 101 -41.73 16.94 37.96
C PRO A 101 -40.19 16.73 37.98
N ALA A 102 -39.75 15.75 37.18
CA ALA A 102 -38.33 15.53 36.90
C ALA A 102 -37.70 16.78 36.29
N PRO A 103 -36.43 17.08 36.58
CA PRO A 103 -35.76 18.21 35.92
C PRO A 103 -35.71 17.98 34.42
N ILE A 104 -36.17 18.97 33.69
CA ILE A 104 -36.13 19.04 32.23
C ILE A 104 -34.70 18.80 31.79
N GLY A 105 -34.45 17.69 31.13
CA GLY A 105 -33.19 17.40 30.47
C GLY A 105 -32.84 18.53 29.53
N THR A 106 -31.65 19.08 29.72
CA THR A 106 -31.05 20.01 28.75
C THR A 106 -31.07 19.33 27.38
N PRO A 107 -31.52 20.02 26.33
CA PRO A 107 -31.50 19.46 24.98
C PRO A 107 -30.09 19.08 24.63
N GLU A 108 -29.90 17.85 24.24
CA GLU A 108 -28.67 17.35 23.62
C GLU A 108 -28.34 18.28 22.45
N ALA A 109 -27.17 18.97 22.54
CA ALA A 109 -26.72 19.86 21.49
C ALA A 109 -26.64 19.10 20.17
N PRO A 110 -27.24 19.62 19.09
CA PRO A 110 -27.15 18.98 17.79
C PRO A 110 -25.67 18.79 17.43
N ALA A 111 -25.33 17.62 16.90
CA ALA A 111 -24.00 17.32 16.37
C ALA A 111 -23.48 18.50 15.56
N ALA A 112 -22.29 19.00 15.93
CA ALA A 112 -21.68 20.17 15.32
C ALA A 112 -21.65 20.00 13.80
N ALA A 113 -22.41 20.82 13.09
CA ALA A 113 -22.32 20.98 11.66
C ALA A 113 -20.85 21.28 11.28
N PRO A 114 -20.37 20.81 10.11
CA PRO A 114 -18.99 21.07 9.68
C PRO A 114 -18.76 22.59 9.74
N ALA A 115 -17.65 22.98 10.42
CA ALA A 115 -17.32 24.38 10.62
C ALA A 115 -17.31 25.12 9.28
N PRO A 116 -18.12 26.16 9.10
CA PRO A 116 -18.09 26.94 7.88
C PRO A 116 -16.69 27.48 7.69
N HIS A 117 -16.21 27.50 6.42
CA HIS A 117 -14.90 28.05 6.07
C HIS A 117 -14.67 29.35 6.84
N ALA A 118 -13.48 29.53 7.40
CA ALA A 118 -13.18 30.65 8.31
C ALA A 118 -13.62 32.03 7.76
N LEU A 119 -13.60 32.19 6.46
CA LEU A 119 -14.08 33.37 5.72
C LEU A 119 -15.61 33.53 5.81
N TRP A 120 -16.37 32.42 5.76
CA TRP A 120 -17.83 32.46 5.86
C TRP A 120 -18.31 32.71 7.29
N ALA A 121 -17.64 32.11 8.29
CA ALA A 121 -17.88 32.39 9.70
C ALA A 121 -17.52 33.82 10.09
N TRP A 122 -16.47 34.38 9.46
CA TRP A 122 -16.12 35.82 9.64
C TRP A 122 -17.17 36.74 9.03
N LEU A 123 -17.74 36.40 7.86
CA LEU A 123 -18.77 37.19 7.19
C LEU A 123 -20.14 37.17 7.91
N THR A 124 -20.50 36.03 8.54
CA THR A 124 -21.83 35.79 9.13
C THR A 124 -21.86 35.97 10.67
N GLY A 125 -20.71 36.22 11.32
CA GLY A 125 -20.63 36.44 12.78
C GLY A 125 -21.36 37.72 13.21
N GLY A 126 -21.71 37.86 14.53
CA GLY A 126 -22.62 38.81 15.13
C GLY A 126 -22.50 40.29 14.81
N ASN A 127 -21.48 40.74 14.06
CA ASN A 127 -21.31 42.09 13.54
C ASN A 127 -21.25 42.12 11.99
N ALA A 128 -21.85 41.15 11.34
CA ALA A 128 -21.84 41.02 9.88
C ALA A 128 -22.37 42.26 9.18
N LEU A 129 -23.47 42.83 9.67
CA LEU A 129 -24.09 44.05 9.11
C LEU A 129 -23.14 45.27 9.14
N THR A 130 -22.37 45.41 10.22
CA THR A 130 -21.39 46.52 10.34
C THR A 130 -20.23 46.32 9.38
N ARG A 131 -19.75 45.07 9.19
CA ARG A 131 -18.65 44.76 8.27
C ARG A 131 -19.07 44.92 6.81
N ILE A 132 -20.26 44.47 6.45
CA ILE A 132 -20.84 44.70 5.12
C ILE A 132 -21.07 46.18 4.89
N GLY A 133 -21.56 46.92 5.89
CA GLY A 133 -21.70 48.36 5.82
C GLY A 133 -20.40 49.10 5.57
N VAL A 134 -19.29 48.67 6.21
CA VAL A 134 -17.95 49.24 5.96
C VAL A 134 -17.46 48.95 4.57
N VAL A 135 -17.66 47.74 4.06
CA VAL A 135 -17.30 47.36 2.67
C VAL A 135 -18.13 48.17 1.65
N ILE A 136 -19.44 48.33 1.87
CA ILE A 136 -20.31 49.13 1.02
C ILE A 136 -19.90 50.64 1.11
N LEU A 137 -19.62 51.14 2.29
CA LEU A 137 -19.10 52.50 2.47
C LEU A 137 -17.79 52.72 1.72
N PHE A 138 -16.89 51.75 1.76
CA PHE A 138 -15.61 51.81 1.07
C PHE A 138 -15.81 51.90 -0.46
N PHE A 139 -16.68 51.06 -1.02
CA PHE A 139 -17.06 51.12 -2.44
C PHE A 139 -17.85 52.43 -2.74
N GLY A 140 -18.74 52.85 -1.82
CA GLY A 140 -19.44 54.14 -1.96
C GLY A 140 -18.51 55.32 -2.08
N VAL A 141 -17.45 55.38 -1.29
CA VAL A 141 -16.40 56.43 -1.39
C VAL A 141 -15.62 56.31 -2.71
N ALA A 142 -15.30 55.09 -3.16
CA ALA A 142 -14.66 54.91 -4.44
C ALA A 142 -15.55 55.37 -5.62
N PHE A 143 -16.83 55.06 -5.58
CA PHE A 143 -17.79 55.53 -6.58
C PHE A 143 -18.07 57.05 -6.49
N LEU A 144 -18.10 57.61 -5.27
CA LEU A 144 -18.23 59.05 -5.06
C LEU A 144 -17.01 59.78 -5.67
N LEU A 145 -15.80 59.28 -5.50
CA LEU A 145 -14.62 59.80 -6.12
C LEU A 145 -14.70 59.84 -7.64
N ARG A 146 -15.19 58.74 -8.22
CA ARG A 146 -15.42 58.64 -9.68
C ARG A 146 -16.49 59.62 -10.17
N TYR A 147 -17.62 59.71 -9.44
CA TYR A 147 -18.71 60.64 -9.76
C TYR A 147 -18.30 62.09 -9.64
N LEU A 148 -17.55 62.44 -8.57
CA LEU A 148 -17.01 63.82 -8.40
C LEU A 148 -15.96 64.14 -9.48
N ALA A 149 -15.24 63.13 -9.98
CA ALA A 149 -14.30 63.34 -11.06
C ALA A 149 -14.99 63.73 -12.41
N GLU A 150 -16.24 63.30 -12.60
CA GLU A 150 -17.00 63.59 -13.84
C GLU A 150 -17.77 64.89 -13.85
N ILE A 151 -18.11 65.46 -12.64
CA ILE A 151 -19.02 66.63 -12.54
C ILE A 151 -18.36 67.92 -12.05
N VAL A 152 -17.22 67.85 -11.32
CA VAL A 152 -16.65 69.05 -10.68
C VAL A 152 -15.27 69.37 -11.24
N THR A 153 -15.06 70.61 -11.66
CA THR A 153 -13.79 71.16 -12.18
C THR A 153 -12.79 71.54 -11.08
N ILE A 154 -12.82 70.86 -9.89
CA ILE A 154 -11.84 71.05 -8.81
C ILE A 154 -10.55 70.36 -9.23
N PRO A 155 -9.38 70.96 -9.04
CA PRO A 155 -8.09 70.31 -9.26
C PRO A 155 -7.99 69.00 -8.47
N ILE A 156 -7.38 67.96 -9.07
CA ILE A 156 -7.38 66.58 -8.54
C ILE A 156 -6.72 66.50 -7.18
N GLU A 157 -5.76 67.39 -6.89
CA GLU A 157 -5.06 67.48 -5.61
C GLU A 157 -6.04 67.74 -4.46
N TRP A 158 -6.95 68.69 -4.62
CA TRP A 158 -7.96 69.03 -3.59
C TRP A 158 -8.98 67.93 -3.38
N ARG A 159 -9.32 67.21 -4.44
CA ARG A 159 -10.23 66.02 -4.32
C ARG A 159 -9.56 64.93 -3.51
N LEU A 160 -8.30 64.63 -3.75
CA LEU A 160 -7.54 63.63 -3.03
C LEU A 160 -7.34 64.04 -1.56
N ILE A 161 -7.04 65.29 -1.29
CA ILE A 161 -6.95 65.84 0.07
C ILE A 161 -8.30 65.68 0.80
N GLY A 162 -9.40 66.04 0.17
CA GLY A 162 -10.75 65.87 0.76
C GLY A 162 -11.06 64.48 1.17
N VAL A 163 -10.74 63.48 0.31
CA VAL A 163 -10.95 62.06 0.62
C VAL A 163 -9.99 61.58 1.72
N GLY A 164 -8.75 62.08 1.74
CA GLY A 164 -7.79 61.80 2.83
C GLY A 164 -8.32 62.34 4.17
N VAL A 165 -8.91 63.55 4.18
CA VAL A 165 -9.54 64.11 5.38
C VAL A 165 -10.72 63.25 5.87
N ILE A 166 -11.56 62.73 4.95
CA ILE A 166 -12.65 61.81 5.33
C ILE A 166 -12.06 60.56 6.02
N GLY A 167 -10.98 59.97 5.48
CA GLY A 167 -10.28 58.88 6.09
C GLY A 167 -9.79 59.15 7.51
N LEU A 168 -9.18 60.35 7.73
CA LEU A 168 -8.73 60.77 9.04
C LEU A 168 -9.90 61.00 10.01
N VAL A 169 -11.00 61.59 9.56
CA VAL A 169 -12.23 61.79 10.35
C VAL A 169 -12.81 60.46 10.80
N LEU A 170 -12.85 59.48 9.93
CA LEU A 170 -13.33 58.13 10.28
C LEU A 170 -12.42 57.47 11.34
N ILE A 171 -11.11 57.63 11.22
CA ILE A 171 -10.17 57.12 12.26
C ILE A 171 -10.44 57.86 13.59
N ALA A 172 -10.60 59.17 13.57
CA ALA A 172 -10.86 59.96 14.78
C ALA A 172 -12.19 59.62 15.46
N ILE A 173 -13.25 59.44 14.68
CA ILE A 173 -14.57 58.97 15.20
C ILE A 173 -14.39 57.52 15.74
N GLY A 174 -13.73 56.66 15.02
CA GLY A 174 -13.43 55.29 15.43
C GLY A 174 -12.64 55.23 16.76
N MET A 175 -11.65 56.11 16.96
CA MET A 175 -10.92 56.23 18.24
C MET A 175 -11.81 56.60 19.42
N ARG A 176 -12.78 57.51 19.22
CA ARG A 176 -13.75 57.88 20.27
C ARG A 176 -14.74 56.73 20.57
N LEU A 177 -15.21 56.04 19.55
CA LEU A 177 -16.23 54.98 19.66
C LEU A 177 -15.65 53.62 20.14
N VAL A 178 -14.36 53.38 20.00
CA VAL A 178 -13.74 52.12 20.43
C VAL A 178 -14.01 51.79 21.90
N ARG A 179 -14.11 52.82 22.78
CA ARG A 179 -14.40 52.63 24.22
C ARG A 179 -15.86 52.24 24.49
N ALA A 180 -16.81 52.74 23.70
CA ALA A 180 -18.24 52.49 23.89
C ALA A 180 -18.75 51.30 23.09
N ARG A 181 -18.25 51.13 21.86
CA ARG A 181 -18.64 50.06 20.91
C ARG A 181 -17.41 49.55 20.16
N PRO A 182 -16.59 48.65 20.76
CA PRO A 182 -15.27 48.31 20.25
C PRO A 182 -15.30 47.76 18.83
N GLY A 183 -16.24 46.85 18.48
CA GLY A 183 -16.36 46.30 17.14
C GLY A 183 -16.64 47.34 16.06
N TYR A 184 -17.53 48.32 16.37
CA TYR A 184 -17.87 49.37 15.42
C TYR A 184 -16.74 50.39 15.29
N GLY A 185 -16.12 50.78 16.39
CA GLY A 185 -15.02 51.70 16.41
C GLY A 185 -13.79 51.17 15.64
N LEU A 186 -13.47 49.89 15.80
CA LEU A 186 -12.37 49.25 15.08
C LEU A 186 -12.66 49.14 13.57
N SER A 187 -13.90 48.88 13.19
CA SER A 187 -14.30 48.85 11.78
C SER A 187 -14.16 50.23 11.12
N LEU A 188 -14.53 51.33 11.82
CA LEU A 188 -14.32 52.68 11.31
C LEU A 188 -12.85 53.03 11.18
N GLN A 189 -12.01 52.67 12.15
CA GLN A 189 -10.55 52.85 12.03
C GLN A 189 -9.97 52.11 10.84
N GLY A 190 -10.38 50.85 10.62
CA GLY A 190 -9.96 50.04 9.46
C GLY A 190 -10.41 50.66 8.13
N ALA A 191 -11.66 51.12 8.07
CA ALA A 191 -12.18 51.82 6.88
C ALA A 191 -11.41 53.12 6.57
N GLY A 192 -11.16 53.93 7.59
CA GLY A 192 -10.40 55.17 7.46
C GLY A 192 -8.95 54.90 6.98
N ALA A 193 -8.28 53.89 7.57
CA ALA A 193 -6.96 53.48 7.13
C ALA A 193 -6.96 53.00 5.67
N GLY A 194 -7.96 52.20 5.28
CA GLY A 194 -8.15 51.70 3.91
C GLY A 194 -8.36 52.83 2.92
N ILE A 195 -9.15 53.86 3.28
CA ILE A 195 -9.35 55.09 2.46
C ILE A 195 -8.03 55.80 2.28
N LEU A 196 -7.23 55.98 3.35
CA LEU A 196 -5.92 56.62 3.26
C LEU A 196 -4.97 55.85 2.33
N TYR A 197 -4.93 54.52 2.43
CA TYR A 197 -4.15 53.69 1.52
C TYR A 197 -4.56 53.89 0.06
N LEU A 198 -5.88 53.84 -0.24
CA LEU A 198 -6.39 54.01 -1.61
C LEU A 198 -6.17 55.42 -2.14
N THR A 199 -6.36 56.44 -1.28
CA THR A 199 -6.14 57.85 -1.69
C THR A 199 -4.68 58.09 -2.03
N THR A 200 -3.76 57.61 -1.21
CA THR A 200 -2.34 57.69 -1.49
C THR A 200 -1.97 56.90 -2.76
N PHE A 201 -2.54 55.72 -2.96
CA PHE A 201 -2.36 54.94 -4.19
C PHE A 201 -2.88 55.67 -5.43
N ALA A 202 -4.09 56.26 -5.34
CA ALA A 202 -4.64 57.07 -6.43
C ALA A 202 -3.78 58.28 -6.76
N ALA A 203 -3.34 59.03 -5.71
CA ALA A 203 -2.45 60.20 -5.88
C ALA A 203 -1.15 59.84 -6.59
N PHE A 204 -0.62 58.65 -6.30
CA PHE A 204 0.64 58.20 -6.87
C PHE A 204 0.45 57.54 -8.26
N ARG A 205 -0.44 56.53 -8.39
CA ARG A 205 -0.55 55.62 -9.56
C ARG A 205 -1.49 56.13 -10.65
N LEU A 206 -2.65 56.68 -10.25
CA LEU A 206 -3.67 57.12 -11.23
C LEU A 206 -3.41 58.54 -11.71
N TYR A 207 -3.05 59.42 -10.77
CA TYR A 207 -3.01 60.87 -11.08
C TYR A 207 -1.60 61.39 -11.12
N HIS A 208 -0.57 60.65 -10.74
CA HIS A 208 0.84 61.01 -10.78
C HIS A 208 1.19 62.36 -10.06
N VAL A 209 0.38 62.69 -9.04
CA VAL A 209 0.54 63.90 -8.24
C VAL A 209 1.71 63.79 -7.24
N LEU A 210 1.93 62.57 -6.75
CA LEU A 210 2.99 62.27 -5.79
C LEU A 210 4.17 61.54 -6.46
N PRO A 211 5.42 61.98 -6.28
CA PRO A 211 6.60 61.23 -6.66
C PRO A 211 6.70 59.85 -5.95
N PRO A 212 7.46 58.89 -6.48
CA PRO A 212 7.54 57.53 -5.93
C PRO A 212 7.98 57.49 -4.45
N LEU A 213 9.03 58.17 -4.09
CA LEU A 213 9.62 58.11 -2.76
C LEU A 213 8.70 58.75 -1.70
N PRO A 214 8.15 59.97 -1.86
CA PRO A 214 7.15 60.54 -0.95
C PRO A 214 5.89 59.67 -0.82
N GLY A 215 5.41 59.05 -1.91
CA GLY A 215 4.28 58.11 -1.88
C GLY A 215 4.55 56.91 -0.99
N LEU A 216 5.71 56.31 -1.13
CA LEU A 216 6.13 55.16 -0.30
C LEU A 216 6.25 55.52 1.18
N VAL A 217 6.86 56.71 1.50
CA VAL A 217 6.98 57.21 2.87
C VAL A 217 5.61 57.45 3.48
N LEU A 218 4.66 58.01 2.73
CA LEU A 218 3.30 58.24 3.22
C LEU A 218 2.57 56.93 3.50
N LEU A 219 2.69 55.93 2.62
CA LEU A 219 2.13 54.58 2.84
C LEU A 219 2.74 53.92 4.07
N ALA A 220 4.04 54.06 4.30
CA ALA A 220 4.72 53.55 5.49
C ALA A 220 4.23 54.27 6.78
N LEU A 221 4.00 55.57 6.72
CA LEU A 221 3.43 56.34 7.84
C LEU A 221 2.00 55.93 8.17
N ILE A 222 1.17 55.67 7.14
CA ILE A 222 -0.18 55.13 7.32
C ILE A 222 -0.11 53.73 7.95
N ALA A 223 0.80 52.88 7.53
CA ALA A 223 1.01 51.55 8.12
C ALA A 223 1.42 51.69 9.59
N ALA A 224 2.42 52.47 9.89
CA ALA A 224 2.93 52.68 11.27
C ALA A 224 1.87 53.26 12.21
N SER A 225 1.10 54.24 11.75
CA SER A 225 0.03 54.85 12.55
C SER A 225 -1.11 53.85 12.78
N THR A 226 -1.47 53.03 11.78
CA THR A 226 -2.50 51.99 11.91
C THR A 226 -2.06 50.86 12.87
N VAL A 227 -0.78 50.47 12.84
CA VAL A 227 -0.20 49.54 13.83
C VAL A 227 -0.25 50.11 15.23
N ALA A 228 0.10 51.40 15.42
CA ALA A 228 0.05 52.07 16.71
C ALA A 228 -1.39 52.10 17.26
N LEU A 229 -2.39 52.36 16.43
CA LEU A 229 -3.81 52.27 16.79
C LEU A 229 -4.22 50.84 17.17
N ALA A 230 -3.77 49.86 16.41
CA ALA A 230 -4.06 48.45 16.69
C ALA A 230 -3.47 47.98 18.03
N ILE A 231 -2.24 48.43 18.36
CA ILE A 231 -1.62 48.14 19.69
C ILE A 231 -2.42 48.75 20.83
N ARG A 232 -2.84 50.02 20.68
CA ARG A 232 -3.64 50.71 21.72
C ARG A 232 -5.01 50.12 21.96
N ALA A 233 -5.62 49.58 20.88
CA ALA A 233 -6.96 49.00 20.92
C ALA A 233 -6.96 47.49 21.14
N ASP A 234 -5.81 46.85 21.25
CA ASP A 234 -5.59 45.37 21.25
C ASP A 234 -6.32 44.64 20.11
N ALA A 235 -6.27 45.24 18.91
CA ALA A 235 -7.05 44.82 17.76
C ALA A 235 -6.19 44.16 16.69
N GLN A 236 -6.04 42.81 16.75
CA GLN A 236 -5.28 42.04 15.80
C GLN A 236 -5.72 42.21 14.32
N PRO A 237 -7.04 42.28 13.99
CA PRO A 237 -7.47 42.48 12.59
C PRO A 237 -7.01 43.83 11.99
N LEU A 238 -6.96 44.90 12.80
CA LEU A 238 -6.49 46.21 12.37
C LEU A 238 -4.98 46.20 12.07
N ALA A 239 -4.19 45.49 12.90
CA ALA A 239 -2.78 45.29 12.64
C ALA A 239 -2.55 44.46 11.35
N GLY A 240 -3.40 43.45 11.09
CA GLY A 240 -3.37 42.68 9.86
C GLY A 240 -3.60 43.52 8.61
N LEU A 241 -4.57 44.42 8.65
CA LEU A 241 -4.82 45.38 7.57
C LEU A 241 -3.62 46.31 7.33
N ALA A 242 -3.00 46.79 8.40
CA ALA A 242 -1.82 47.64 8.30
C ALA A 242 -0.62 46.93 7.65
N VAL A 243 -0.36 45.68 8.05
CA VAL A 243 0.72 44.86 7.50
C VAL A 243 0.44 44.52 6.03
N ALA A 244 -0.78 44.09 5.70
CA ALA A 244 -1.16 43.80 4.32
C ALA A 244 -1.03 45.02 3.42
N GLY A 245 -1.55 46.18 3.84
CA GLY A 245 -1.46 47.43 3.11
C GLY A 245 0.00 47.87 2.94
N GLY A 246 0.81 47.75 4.00
CA GLY A 246 2.23 48.03 3.95
C GLY A 246 3.00 47.19 2.94
N PHE A 247 2.81 45.85 2.97
CA PHE A 247 3.53 44.98 2.02
C PHE A 247 3.08 45.11 0.57
N LEU A 248 1.82 45.44 0.33
CA LEU A 248 1.30 45.67 -1.02
C LEU A 248 1.72 47.04 -1.59
N ALA A 249 2.09 47.99 -0.73
CA ALA A 249 2.44 49.34 -1.14
C ALA A 249 3.50 49.44 -2.25
N PRO A 250 4.65 48.75 -2.21
CA PRO A 250 5.64 48.78 -3.29
C PRO A 250 5.16 48.22 -4.62
N MET A 251 4.27 47.18 -4.59
CA MET A 251 3.69 46.64 -5.81
C MET A 251 2.74 47.62 -6.50
N LEU A 252 2.07 48.40 -5.68
CA LEU A 252 1.17 49.42 -6.17
C LEU A 252 1.95 50.65 -6.73
N THR A 253 3.16 50.93 -6.22
CA THR A 253 3.95 52.12 -6.56
C THR A 253 4.98 51.92 -7.70
N ASN A 254 5.02 50.74 -8.32
CA ASN A 254 5.95 50.40 -9.41
C ASN A 254 7.46 50.60 -9.06
N VAL A 255 7.81 50.63 -7.77
CA VAL A 255 9.18 50.74 -7.25
C VAL A 255 9.89 49.37 -7.32
N THR A 256 9.42 48.48 -8.21
CA THR A 256 9.93 47.13 -8.34
C THR A 256 11.25 47.00 -9.09
N GLY A 257 11.75 48.10 -9.67
CA GLY A 257 12.99 48.10 -10.47
C GLY A 257 14.29 48.05 -9.66
N ASP A 258 14.31 48.63 -8.42
CA ASP A 258 15.47 48.64 -7.55
C ASP A 258 15.29 47.65 -6.39
N PRO A 259 16.06 46.51 -6.37
CA PRO A 259 15.96 45.52 -5.30
C PRO A 259 16.33 46.09 -3.90
N ALA A 260 17.28 47.00 -3.81
CA ALA A 260 17.70 47.57 -2.52
C ALA A 260 16.58 48.38 -1.85
N LEU A 261 15.87 49.20 -2.63
CA LEU A 261 14.75 49.98 -2.13
C LEU A 261 13.56 49.08 -1.73
N LEU A 262 13.21 48.09 -2.57
CA LEU A 262 12.10 47.17 -2.30
C LEU A 262 12.35 46.34 -1.04
N PHE A 263 13.48 45.63 -1.00
CA PHE A 263 13.81 44.75 0.13
C PHE A 263 14.20 45.52 1.38
N GLY A 264 14.80 46.72 1.25
CA GLY A 264 15.00 47.64 2.37
C GLY A 264 13.69 48.06 3.02
N TYR A 265 12.68 48.38 2.20
CA TYR A 265 11.34 48.67 2.71
C TYR A 265 10.70 47.43 3.41
N PHE A 266 10.82 46.23 2.83
CA PHE A 266 10.38 44.99 3.47
C PHE A 266 11.14 44.73 4.77
N ALA A 267 12.41 45.04 4.84
CA ALA A 267 13.20 44.91 6.07
C ALA A 267 12.65 45.80 7.22
N ILE A 268 12.27 47.05 6.93
CA ILE A 268 11.63 47.94 7.90
C ILE A 268 10.29 47.37 8.39
N LEU A 269 9.44 46.85 7.48
CA LEU A 269 8.15 46.22 7.86
C LEU A 269 8.36 44.98 8.72
N ASN A 270 9.30 44.13 8.35
CA ASN A 270 9.61 42.91 9.10
C ASN A 270 10.23 43.22 10.47
N ALA A 271 11.06 44.24 10.57
CA ALA A 271 11.58 44.74 11.85
C ALA A 271 10.44 45.27 12.76
N ALA A 272 9.45 45.96 12.20
CA ALA A 272 8.27 46.40 12.93
C ALA A 272 7.42 45.19 13.41
N ILE A 273 7.28 44.13 12.58
CA ILE A 273 6.62 42.88 12.98
C ILE A 273 7.39 42.18 14.11
N LEU A 274 8.72 42.11 14.03
CA LEU A 274 9.56 41.54 15.08
C LEU A 274 9.43 42.34 16.38
N ALA A 275 9.45 43.69 16.31
CA ALA A 275 9.23 44.57 17.47
C ALA A 275 7.82 44.35 18.06
N LEU A 276 6.82 44.19 17.22
CA LEU A 276 5.46 43.89 17.65
C LEU A 276 5.35 42.51 18.30
N ALA A 277 6.02 41.50 17.75
CA ALA A 277 6.11 40.16 18.33
C ALA A 277 6.78 40.18 19.71
N TRP A 278 7.67 41.15 19.97
CA TRP A 278 8.26 41.41 21.29
C TRP A 278 7.24 41.95 22.31
N VAL A 279 6.26 42.75 21.87
CA VAL A 279 5.28 43.40 22.77
C VAL A 279 4.00 42.54 22.87
N ARG A 280 3.50 42.04 21.75
CA ARG A 280 2.25 41.30 21.61
C ARG A 280 2.46 39.97 20.89
N SER A 281 1.77 38.91 21.36
CA SER A 281 1.92 37.58 20.77
C SER A 281 0.84 37.25 19.72
N TRP A 282 0.77 38.09 18.67
CA TRP A 282 -0.23 37.90 17.60
C TRP A 282 0.27 36.95 16.50
N ARG A 283 0.02 35.63 16.67
CA ARG A 283 0.48 34.55 15.79
C ARG A 283 0.10 34.75 14.31
N ALA A 284 -1.16 35.17 14.05
CA ALA A 284 -1.62 35.36 12.67
C ALA A 284 -0.88 36.52 11.96
N LEU A 285 -0.44 37.52 12.67
CA LEU A 285 0.29 38.66 12.10
C LEU A 285 1.69 38.22 11.62
N ASN A 286 2.37 37.40 12.40
CA ASN A 286 3.68 36.86 12.03
C ASN A 286 3.58 35.94 10.80
N LEU A 287 2.51 35.13 10.74
CA LEU A 287 2.24 34.32 9.57
C LEU A 287 1.94 35.18 8.34
N LEU A 288 1.16 36.25 8.50
CA LEU A 288 0.84 37.16 7.41
C LEU A 288 2.10 37.83 6.86
N GLY A 289 2.96 38.35 7.77
CA GLY A 289 4.24 38.91 7.40
C GLY A 289 5.15 37.94 6.68
N PHE A 290 5.25 36.68 7.16
CA PHE A 290 5.98 35.61 6.49
C PHE A 290 5.48 35.39 5.08
N ILE A 291 4.15 35.18 4.90
CA ILE A 291 3.55 34.95 3.59
C ILE A 291 3.86 36.13 2.66
N PHE A 292 3.60 37.36 3.06
CA PHE A 292 3.84 38.51 2.21
C PHE A 292 5.32 38.69 1.85
N THR A 293 6.23 38.56 2.81
CA THR A 293 7.67 38.73 2.57
C THR A 293 8.17 37.75 1.54
N PHE A 294 7.88 36.46 1.73
CA PHE A 294 8.44 35.40 0.85
C PHE A 294 7.66 35.25 -0.44
N VAL A 295 6.32 35.40 -0.46
CA VAL A 295 5.53 35.29 -1.70
C VAL A 295 5.80 36.50 -2.60
N LEU A 296 5.77 37.75 -2.06
CA LEU A 296 6.03 38.92 -2.89
C LEU A 296 7.49 38.98 -3.35
N GLY A 297 8.43 38.59 -2.47
CA GLY A 297 9.83 38.44 -2.82
C GLY A 297 10.04 37.40 -3.95
N SER A 298 9.35 36.26 -3.88
CA SER A 298 9.40 35.23 -4.95
C SER A 298 8.81 35.72 -6.27
N ILE A 299 7.66 36.45 -6.23
CA ILE A 299 7.05 37.04 -7.42
C ILE A 299 8.00 38.07 -8.06
N TRP A 300 8.64 38.90 -7.24
CA TRP A 300 9.63 39.83 -7.73
C TRP A 300 10.83 39.12 -8.34
N ALA A 301 11.39 38.11 -7.65
CA ALA A 301 12.51 37.33 -8.14
C ALA A 301 12.20 36.65 -9.49
N TYR A 302 11.03 36.04 -9.64
CA TYR A 302 10.60 35.42 -10.89
C TYR A 302 10.57 36.39 -12.08
N ARG A 303 10.18 37.66 -11.85
CA ARG A 303 9.97 38.65 -12.91
C ARG A 303 11.20 39.51 -13.21
N TYR A 304 11.99 39.85 -12.18
CA TYR A 304 12.98 40.92 -12.24
C TYR A 304 14.38 40.52 -11.80
N TYR A 305 14.56 39.32 -11.21
CA TYR A 305 15.88 38.91 -10.74
C TYR A 305 16.86 38.74 -11.93
N ARG A 306 18.09 39.26 -11.73
CA ARG A 306 19.23 39.03 -12.61
C ARG A 306 20.44 38.67 -11.75
N PRO A 307 21.38 37.83 -12.25
CA PRO A 307 22.58 37.48 -11.47
C PRO A 307 23.37 38.64 -10.91
N ALA A 308 23.35 39.81 -11.57
CA ALA A 308 23.99 41.02 -11.08
C ALA A 308 23.39 41.54 -9.77
N TYR A 309 22.17 41.16 -9.41
CA TYR A 309 21.53 41.57 -8.16
C TYR A 309 21.83 40.65 -6.98
N PHE A 310 22.61 39.58 -7.18
CA PHE A 310 22.93 38.59 -6.16
C PHE A 310 23.44 39.26 -4.87
N ALA A 311 24.50 40.10 -4.96
CA ALA A 311 25.11 40.78 -3.82
C ALA A 311 24.15 41.69 -3.05
N THR A 312 23.06 42.15 -3.68
CA THR A 312 22.04 42.99 -3.05
C THR A 312 20.93 42.15 -2.41
N VAL A 313 20.48 41.07 -3.10
CA VAL A 313 19.30 40.31 -2.71
C VAL A 313 19.60 39.29 -1.61
N GLU A 314 20.76 38.62 -1.67
CA GLU A 314 21.13 37.59 -0.71
C GLU A 314 21.18 38.10 0.76
N PRO A 315 21.79 39.24 1.07
CA PRO A 315 21.78 39.76 2.43
C PRO A 315 20.37 39.99 2.98
N PHE A 316 19.43 40.45 2.16
CA PHE A 316 18.03 40.60 2.57
C PHE A 316 17.35 39.27 2.81
N LEU A 317 17.60 38.24 1.99
CA LEU A 317 17.06 36.89 2.21
C LEU A 317 17.54 36.35 3.56
N ILE A 318 18.84 36.50 3.87
CA ILE A 318 19.42 36.09 5.16
C ILE A 318 18.79 36.89 6.30
N LEU A 319 18.63 38.23 6.15
CA LEU A 319 18.01 39.09 7.15
C LEU A 319 16.57 38.66 7.46
N PHE A 320 15.76 38.35 6.44
CA PHE A 320 14.38 37.91 6.63
C PHE A 320 14.34 36.52 7.29
N PHE A 321 15.21 35.62 6.90
CA PHE A 321 15.36 34.33 7.58
C PHE A 321 15.66 34.54 9.09
N VAL A 322 16.62 35.41 9.42
CA VAL A 322 16.98 35.70 10.82
C VAL A 322 15.80 36.33 11.60
N PHE A 323 15.04 37.24 11.01
CA PHE A 323 13.85 37.82 11.65
C PHE A 323 12.82 36.74 12.03
N TYR A 324 12.49 35.85 11.14
CA TYR A 324 11.47 34.82 11.41
C TYR A 324 11.96 33.68 12.33
N VAL A 325 13.25 33.36 12.31
CA VAL A 325 13.87 32.48 13.32
C VAL A 325 13.85 33.14 14.69
N ALA A 326 14.18 34.44 14.77
CA ALA A 326 14.10 35.19 16.03
C ALA A 326 12.68 35.25 16.58
N ILE A 327 11.66 35.45 15.74
CA ILE A 327 10.24 35.41 16.15
C ILE A 327 9.91 34.05 16.75
N ALA A 328 10.30 32.94 16.10
CA ALA A 328 10.04 31.61 16.61
C ALA A 328 10.70 31.35 17.99
N VAL A 329 11.96 31.77 18.16
CA VAL A 329 12.67 31.68 19.45
C VAL A 329 12.01 32.56 20.53
N LEU A 330 11.58 33.77 20.16
CA LEU A 330 10.91 34.68 21.09
C LEU A 330 9.60 34.11 21.65
N TYR A 331 8.83 33.46 20.79
CA TYR A 331 7.60 32.77 21.21
C TYR A 331 7.89 31.59 22.13
N ALA A 332 8.92 30.80 21.83
CA ALA A 332 9.33 29.69 22.67
C ALA A 332 9.77 30.17 24.08
N ARG A 333 10.52 31.26 24.19
CA ARG A 333 10.96 31.84 25.47
C ARG A 333 9.81 32.27 26.35
N ARG A 334 8.69 32.71 25.77
CA ARG A 334 7.49 33.11 26.51
C ARG A 334 6.59 31.97 26.94
N GLY A 335 7.00 30.72 26.75
CA GLY A 335 6.22 29.53 27.09
C GLY A 335 4.93 29.40 26.29
N ARG A 336 4.80 30.07 25.13
CA ARG A 336 3.61 30.11 24.29
C ARG A 336 3.76 29.25 23.02
N PHE A 337 4.91 28.59 22.87
CA PHE A 337 5.18 27.73 21.71
C PHE A 337 4.40 26.42 21.85
N GLU A 338 3.51 26.19 20.92
CA GLU A 338 2.75 24.94 20.82
C GLU A 338 3.07 24.25 19.49
N ALA A 339 3.82 23.15 19.52
CA ALA A 339 4.16 22.40 18.31
C ALA A 339 2.92 21.88 17.54
N ARG A 340 1.77 21.83 18.21
CA ARG A 340 0.49 21.45 17.59
C ARG A 340 -0.25 22.62 16.96
N ALA A 341 0.12 23.86 17.28
CA ALA A 341 -0.46 25.04 16.64
C ALA A 341 0.10 25.14 15.20
N PRO A 342 -0.77 25.16 14.18
CA PRO A 342 -0.32 25.12 12.77
C PRO A 342 0.58 26.29 12.40
N VAL A 343 0.38 27.47 13.01
CA VAL A 343 1.19 28.66 12.75
C VAL A 343 2.61 28.52 13.28
N ASP A 344 2.77 28.01 14.51
CA ASP A 344 4.09 27.87 15.14
C ASP A 344 4.94 26.82 14.42
N GLY A 345 4.31 25.69 14.03
CA GLY A 345 4.96 24.64 13.21
C GLY A 345 5.36 25.17 11.83
N LEU A 346 4.50 25.95 11.17
CA LEU A 346 4.79 26.53 9.86
C LEU A 346 5.94 27.53 9.92
N LEU A 347 6.05 28.36 10.96
CA LEU A 347 7.17 29.30 11.12
C LEU A 347 8.48 28.56 11.42
N VAL A 348 8.49 27.49 12.23
CA VAL A 348 9.72 26.78 12.57
C VAL A 348 10.26 25.96 11.39
N PHE A 349 9.39 25.28 10.63
CA PHE A 349 9.80 24.40 9.53
C PHE A 349 9.64 25.04 8.15
N GLY A 350 8.64 25.91 7.95
CA GLY A 350 8.37 26.55 6.67
C GLY A 350 9.40 27.65 6.33
N VAL A 351 9.86 28.42 7.33
CA VAL A 351 10.86 29.47 7.11
C VAL A 351 12.16 28.91 6.51
N PRO A 352 12.83 27.90 7.14
CA PRO A 352 14.04 27.33 6.55
C PRO A 352 13.82 26.68 5.19
N LEU A 353 12.66 26.06 4.99
CA LEU A 353 12.34 25.39 3.73
C LEU A 353 12.22 26.39 2.58
N VAL A 354 11.46 27.48 2.80
CA VAL A 354 11.25 28.50 1.76
C VAL A 354 12.52 29.32 1.55
N ALA A 355 13.21 29.71 2.63
CA ALA A 355 14.45 30.45 2.53
C ALA A 355 15.54 29.66 1.80
N PHE A 356 15.68 28.36 2.11
CA PHE A 356 16.64 27.50 1.41
C PHE A 356 16.26 27.28 -0.06
N GLY A 357 14.99 27.12 -0.38
CA GLY A 357 14.52 27.01 -1.76
C GLY A 357 14.87 28.25 -2.58
N LEU A 358 14.68 29.44 -2.03
CA LEU A 358 15.06 30.71 -2.66
C LEU A 358 16.58 30.87 -2.74
N GLN A 359 17.31 30.50 -1.70
CA GLN A 359 18.77 30.52 -1.69
C GLN A 359 19.34 29.57 -2.77
N ALA A 360 18.82 28.35 -2.87
CA ALA A 360 19.24 27.39 -3.89
C ALA A 360 18.98 27.92 -5.33
N ALA A 361 17.88 28.66 -5.53
CA ALA A 361 17.62 29.34 -6.79
C ALA A 361 18.59 30.50 -7.08
N LEU A 362 18.97 31.27 -6.05
CA LEU A 362 19.92 32.37 -6.16
C LEU A 362 21.35 31.92 -6.49
N VAL A 363 21.79 30.80 -5.90
CA VAL A 363 23.16 30.25 -6.03
C VAL A 363 23.27 29.16 -7.09
N ARG A 364 22.28 28.98 -7.94
CA ARG A 364 22.24 27.85 -8.89
C ARG A 364 23.41 27.86 -9.90
N ASP A 365 23.93 29.07 -10.22
CA ASP A 365 25.03 29.27 -11.16
C ASP A 365 26.40 29.28 -10.43
N ILE A 366 26.43 29.09 -9.12
CA ILE A 366 27.64 29.00 -8.31
C ILE A 366 27.93 27.53 -8.00
N GLU A 367 29.13 27.07 -8.37
CA GLU A 367 29.54 25.69 -8.13
C GLU A 367 29.47 25.36 -6.64
N TYR A 368 28.78 24.27 -6.30
CA TYR A 368 28.43 23.84 -4.91
C TYR A 368 27.71 24.91 -4.06
N GLY A 369 27.17 25.99 -4.64
CA GLY A 369 26.55 27.08 -3.88
C GLY A 369 25.38 26.62 -3.00
N ALA A 370 24.52 25.76 -3.53
CA ALA A 370 23.41 25.15 -2.76
C ALA A 370 23.94 24.22 -1.65
N ALA A 371 25.00 23.44 -1.90
CA ALA A 371 25.60 22.56 -0.91
C ALA A 371 26.20 23.37 0.27
N TRP A 372 26.96 24.40 -0.02
CA TRP A 372 27.50 25.31 1.00
C TRP A 372 26.41 26.01 1.79
N SER A 373 25.32 26.41 1.14
CA SER A 373 24.17 27.02 1.81
C SER A 373 23.48 26.03 2.76
N ALA A 374 23.36 24.76 2.37
CA ALA A 374 22.82 23.71 3.24
C ALA A 374 23.74 23.42 4.44
N VAL A 375 25.06 23.38 4.24
CA VAL A 375 26.04 23.23 5.33
C VAL A 375 25.96 24.43 6.29
N ALA A 376 25.87 25.65 5.78
CA ALA A 376 25.72 26.83 6.60
C ALA A 376 24.48 26.78 7.47
N LEU A 377 23.32 26.39 6.90
CA LEU A 377 22.09 26.22 7.68
C LEU A 377 22.20 25.08 8.70
N ALA A 378 22.85 23.96 8.38
CA ALA A 378 23.10 22.89 9.34
C ALA A 378 23.93 23.39 10.52
N ILE A 379 24.96 24.20 10.27
CA ILE A 379 25.79 24.83 11.32
C ILE A 379 24.96 25.82 12.13
N VAL A 380 24.22 26.72 11.50
CA VAL A 380 23.37 27.72 12.20
C VAL A 380 22.35 27.02 13.11
N TYR A 381 21.65 26.00 12.65
CA TYR A 381 20.68 25.29 13.47
C TYR A 381 21.34 24.45 14.57
N SER A 382 22.54 23.92 14.35
CA SER A 382 23.33 23.26 15.40
C SER A 382 23.75 24.24 16.49
N LEU A 383 24.22 25.43 16.13
CA LEU A 383 24.57 26.48 17.07
C LEU A 383 23.37 26.99 17.86
N LEU A 384 22.23 27.19 17.19
CA LEU A 384 20.98 27.54 17.85
C LEU A 384 20.52 26.46 18.84
N PHE A 385 20.62 25.20 18.47
CA PHE A 385 20.35 24.09 19.39
C PHE A 385 21.22 24.12 20.61
N LEU A 386 22.54 24.27 20.44
CA LEU A 386 23.52 24.37 21.56
C LEU A 386 23.22 25.57 22.45
N LEU A 387 22.98 26.75 21.87
CA LEU A 387 22.67 27.98 22.58
C LEU A 387 21.40 27.86 23.45
N LEU A 388 20.33 27.25 22.87
CA LEU A 388 19.08 27.08 23.59
C LEU A 388 19.17 26.00 24.67
N ARG A 389 19.99 24.95 24.45
CA ARG A 389 20.22 23.90 25.43
C ARG A 389 20.99 24.42 26.66
N TRP A 390 21.98 25.29 26.46
CA TRP A 390 22.75 25.89 27.58
C TRP A 390 21.90 26.75 28.51
N ARG A 391 20.83 27.35 28.01
CA ARG A 391 19.93 28.17 28.81
C ARG A 391 18.95 27.41 29.69
N ALA A 392 18.82 26.11 29.55
CA ALA A 392 18.06 25.17 30.40
C ALA A 392 16.61 25.57 30.75
N GLU A 393 15.99 26.47 30.00
CA GLU A 393 14.59 26.89 30.21
C GLU A 393 13.65 25.81 29.67
N ALA A 394 12.70 25.32 30.48
CA ALA A 394 11.79 24.25 30.12
C ALA A 394 10.98 24.53 28.82
N GLY A 395 10.60 25.79 28.57
CA GLY A 395 9.89 26.22 27.36
C GLY A 395 10.71 26.08 26.06
N LEU A 396 12.04 26.08 26.14
CA LEU A 396 12.94 26.04 24.99
C LEU A 396 13.29 24.62 24.53
N ALA A 397 13.04 23.63 25.35
CA ALA A 397 13.45 22.23 25.03
C ALA A 397 12.80 21.68 23.76
N LEU A 398 11.59 22.10 23.44
CA LEU A 398 10.87 21.61 22.27
C LEU A 398 11.41 22.23 20.97
N ILE A 399 11.63 23.56 20.95
CA ILE A 399 12.19 24.26 19.79
C ILE A 399 13.66 23.87 19.58
N ALA A 400 14.43 23.65 20.66
CA ALA A 400 15.78 23.16 20.55
C ALA A 400 15.83 21.80 19.83
N ARG A 401 14.94 20.86 20.17
CA ARG A 401 14.83 19.57 19.46
C ARG A 401 14.44 19.75 18.00
N ALA A 402 13.55 20.69 17.68
CA ALA A 402 13.20 21.02 16.30
C ALA A 402 14.40 21.56 15.51
N PHE A 403 15.22 22.43 16.14
CA PHE A 403 16.45 22.95 15.51
C PHE A 403 17.51 21.86 15.29
N LEU A 404 17.65 20.89 16.22
CA LEU A 404 18.50 19.73 16.00
C LEU A 404 18.03 18.90 14.81
N ALA A 405 16.71 18.69 14.68
CA ALA A 405 16.15 17.98 13.53
C ALA A 405 16.40 18.72 12.21
N LEU A 406 16.25 20.06 12.19
CA LEU A 406 16.56 20.87 11.02
C LEU A 406 18.05 20.83 10.67
N ALA A 407 18.93 20.88 11.67
CA ALA A 407 20.37 20.71 11.45
C ALA A 407 20.69 19.38 10.78
N ALA A 408 20.11 18.28 11.27
CA ALA A 408 20.28 16.96 10.67
C ALA A 408 19.72 16.89 9.23
N ILE A 409 18.55 17.49 8.97
CA ILE A 409 17.95 17.53 7.63
C ILE A 409 18.86 18.28 6.66
N PHE A 410 19.36 19.47 7.02
CA PHE A 410 20.22 20.24 6.14
C PHE A 410 21.59 19.59 5.93
N ALA A 411 22.16 18.97 6.95
CA ALA A 411 23.39 18.18 6.81
C ALA A 411 23.18 17.00 5.84
N THR A 412 22.02 16.37 5.89
CA THR A 412 21.65 15.27 4.98
C THR A 412 21.45 15.75 3.54
N ILE A 413 20.79 16.90 3.36
CA ILE A 413 20.53 17.50 2.04
C ILE A 413 21.80 18.06 1.40
N ALA A 414 22.79 18.49 2.20
CA ALA A 414 24.05 18.99 1.69
C ALA A 414 24.81 17.94 0.86
N VAL A 415 24.68 16.67 1.21
CA VAL A 415 25.39 15.55 0.52
C VAL A 415 24.97 15.43 -0.96
N PRO A 416 23.67 15.34 -1.34
CA PRO A 416 23.28 15.22 -2.74
C PRO A 416 23.48 16.51 -3.55
N LEU A 417 23.69 17.63 -2.87
CA LEU A 417 24.01 18.90 -3.53
C LEU A 417 25.51 19.07 -3.80
N ALA A 418 26.35 18.30 -3.07
CA ALA A 418 27.82 18.33 -3.23
C ALA A 418 28.34 17.16 -4.07
N PHE A 419 27.66 16.02 -4.03
CA PHE A 419 28.10 14.80 -4.67
C PHE A 419 27.07 14.28 -5.68
N ASP A 420 27.53 13.44 -6.59
CA ASP A 420 26.65 12.77 -7.52
C ASP A 420 25.69 11.80 -6.78
N TYR A 421 24.65 11.37 -7.48
CA TYR A 421 23.56 10.56 -6.90
C TYR A 421 24.06 9.21 -6.33
N ARG A 422 25.12 8.64 -6.88
CA ARG A 422 25.64 7.33 -6.47
C ARG A 422 26.37 7.41 -5.15
N VAL A 423 27.30 8.36 -5.04
CA VAL A 423 28.04 8.64 -3.81
C VAL A 423 27.08 9.08 -2.70
N THR A 424 26.11 9.92 -3.05
CA THR A 424 25.05 10.34 -2.13
C THR A 424 24.28 9.15 -1.55
N ALA A 425 23.80 8.25 -2.41
CA ALA A 425 23.05 7.08 -1.98
C ALA A 425 23.88 6.17 -1.06
N ALA A 426 25.15 5.96 -1.42
CA ALA A 426 26.07 5.16 -0.61
C ALA A 426 26.31 5.77 0.79
N LEU A 427 26.60 7.08 0.86
CA LEU A 427 26.82 7.80 2.11
C LEU A 427 25.56 7.84 2.98
N TRP A 428 24.41 8.07 2.36
CA TRP A 428 23.13 8.11 3.08
C TRP A 428 22.76 6.76 3.67
N SER A 429 22.97 5.67 2.93
CA SER A 429 22.64 4.34 3.43
C SER A 429 23.47 3.96 4.65
N VAL A 430 24.76 4.19 4.61
CA VAL A 430 25.66 3.90 5.75
C VAL A 430 25.33 4.79 6.96
N ALA A 431 25.08 6.09 6.71
CA ALA A 431 24.69 7.03 7.77
C ALA A 431 23.33 6.65 8.38
N ALA A 432 22.38 6.16 7.58
CA ALA A 432 21.07 5.69 8.04
C ALA A 432 21.19 4.49 8.98
N ALA A 433 21.98 3.47 8.63
CA ALA A 433 22.20 2.31 9.49
C ALA A 433 22.85 2.71 10.83
N ALA A 434 23.85 3.58 10.80
CA ALA A 434 24.51 4.10 12.01
C ALA A 434 23.53 4.93 12.87
N ALA A 435 22.72 5.81 12.25
CA ALA A 435 21.72 6.62 12.96
C ALA A 435 20.61 5.75 13.55
N PHE A 436 20.18 4.69 12.85
CA PHE A 436 19.18 3.75 13.37
C PHE A 436 19.71 3.00 14.59
N TRP A 437 20.92 2.47 14.52
CA TRP A 437 21.59 1.80 15.63
C TRP A 437 21.72 2.72 16.87
N LEU A 438 22.13 3.97 16.65
CA LEU A 438 22.22 4.96 17.71
C LEU A 438 20.83 5.29 18.30
N GLY A 439 19.82 5.41 17.45
CA GLY A 439 18.43 5.65 17.84
C GLY A 439 17.83 4.51 18.67
N VAL A 440 18.26 3.26 18.43
CA VAL A 440 17.92 2.10 19.26
C VAL A 440 18.62 2.20 20.61
N ARG A 441 19.93 2.50 20.64
CA ARG A 441 20.72 2.62 21.88
C ARG A 441 20.22 3.74 22.79
N GLN A 442 19.83 4.88 22.20
CA GLN A 442 19.35 6.07 22.94
C GLN A 442 17.84 6.06 23.18
N SER A 443 17.12 5.07 22.72
CA SER A 443 15.66 4.97 22.79
C SER A 443 14.93 6.20 22.20
N THR A 444 15.49 6.79 21.14
CA THR A 444 14.96 8.00 20.49
C THR A 444 14.15 7.65 19.23
N PRO A 445 12.80 7.67 19.25
CA PRO A 445 11.97 7.26 18.11
C PRO A 445 12.11 8.20 16.91
N LEU A 446 12.35 9.49 17.14
CA LEU A 446 12.55 10.46 16.05
C LEU A 446 13.80 10.17 15.23
N LEU A 447 14.90 9.81 15.90
CA LEU A 447 16.15 9.46 15.20
C LEU A 447 16.00 8.18 14.38
N ARG A 448 15.28 7.17 14.90
CA ARG A 448 14.98 5.94 14.15
C ARG A 448 14.11 6.22 12.93
N GLY A 449 13.05 7.04 13.10
CA GLY A 449 12.18 7.45 12.00
C GLY A 449 12.93 8.22 10.90
N PHE A 450 13.80 9.14 11.29
CA PHE A 450 14.67 9.88 10.37
C PHE A 450 15.65 8.94 9.65
N ALA A 451 16.26 8.00 10.36
CA ALA A 451 17.17 7.00 9.77
C ALA A 451 16.46 6.16 8.69
N LEU A 452 15.23 5.68 8.95
CA LEU A 452 14.45 4.95 7.95
C LEU A 452 14.10 5.81 6.73
N LEU A 453 13.77 7.09 6.94
CA LEU A 453 13.51 8.01 5.84
C LEU A 453 14.75 8.16 4.94
N VAL A 454 15.94 8.31 5.55
CA VAL A 454 17.21 8.43 4.82
C VAL A 454 17.58 7.12 4.12
N GLU A 455 17.34 5.96 4.74
CA GLU A 455 17.57 4.63 4.16
C GLU A 455 16.77 4.40 2.88
N PHE A 456 15.46 4.63 2.92
CA PHE A 456 14.60 4.53 1.73
C PHE A 456 14.89 5.63 0.71
N GLY A 457 15.24 6.84 1.21
CA GLY A 457 15.68 7.95 0.37
C GLY A 457 16.95 7.64 -0.42
N ALA A 458 17.90 6.95 0.19
CA ALA A 458 19.12 6.49 -0.46
C ALA A 458 18.81 5.59 -1.67
N GLY A 459 17.93 4.61 -1.47
CA GLY A 459 17.50 3.75 -2.58
C GLY A 459 16.78 4.50 -3.69
N ALA A 460 15.90 5.45 -3.33
CA ALA A 460 15.19 6.26 -4.30
C ALA A 460 16.15 7.14 -5.14
N VAL A 461 17.12 7.78 -4.50
CA VAL A 461 18.17 8.58 -5.17
C VAL A 461 19.02 7.70 -6.07
N PHE A 462 19.36 6.48 -5.62
CA PHE A 462 20.14 5.54 -6.42
C PHE A 462 19.39 5.10 -7.69
N LEU A 463 18.09 4.80 -7.62
CA LEU A 463 17.27 4.46 -8.78
C LEU A 463 17.15 5.60 -9.80
N TRP A 464 17.34 6.83 -9.33
CA TRP A 464 17.32 8.01 -10.18
C TRP A 464 18.63 8.26 -10.92
N SER A 465 19.70 7.61 -10.47
CA SER A 465 21.01 7.74 -11.12
C SER A 465 21.03 7.03 -12.47
N ASP A 466 21.62 7.65 -13.49
CA ASP A 466 21.86 7.02 -14.79
C ASP A 466 22.84 5.83 -14.62
N ALA A 467 22.27 4.64 -14.49
CA ALA A 467 23.03 3.40 -14.28
C ALA A 467 23.92 3.00 -15.47
N ALA A 468 23.76 3.68 -16.61
CA ALA A 468 24.30 3.25 -17.88
C ALA A 468 25.69 3.82 -18.23
N ARG A 469 26.24 4.76 -17.46
CA ARG A 469 27.47 5.46 -17.83
C ARG A 469 28.58 5.23 -16.83
N GLY A 470 29.59 4.50 -17.21
CA GLY A 470 30.90 4.41 -16.54
C GLY A 470 31.27 3.04 -16.04
N ASP A 471 32.54 2.76 -16.09
CA ASP A 471 33.31 1.63 -15.59
C ASP A 471 32.78 0.23 -15.98
N ASP A 472 33.50 -0.45 -16.85
CA ASP A 472 33.14 -1.77 -17.40
C ASP A 472 33.65 -2.93 -16.55
N SER A 473 34.16 -2.69 -15.36
CA SER A 473 34.66 -3.74 -14.47
C SER A 473 33.51 -4.48 -13.79
N LEU A 474 33.45 -5.81 -13.98
CA LEU A 474 32.47 -6.69 -13.34
C LEU A 474 32.64 -6.65 -11.81
N PHE A 475 31.55 -6.35 -11.07
CA PHE A 475 31.47 -6.26 -9.61
C PHE A 475 32.37 -5.21 -8.93
N ALA A 476 33.26 -4.53 -9.65
CA ALA A 476 34.15 -3.51 -9.09
C ALA A 476 33.81 -2.09 -9.55
N ASN A 477 32.61 -1.85 -10.00
CA ASN A 477 32.14 -0.55 -10.46
C ASN A 477 31.31 0.20 -9.42
N ALA A 478 31.20 1.51 -9.58
CA ALA A 478 30.50 2.37 -8.63
C ALA A 478 28.99 2.04 -8.48
N PHE A 479 28.35 1.48 -9.52
CA PHE A 479 26.96 1.06 -9.45
C PHE A 479 26.77 -0.14 -8.52
N PHE A 480 27.56 -1.20 -8.72
CA PHE A 480 27.47 -2.39 -7.90
C PHE A 480 27.84 -2.14 -6.44
N VAL A 481 28.94 -1.38 -6.22
CA VAL A 481 29.37 -0.98 -4.86
C VAL A 481 28.27 -0.17 -4.15
N GLY A 482 27.64 0.78 -4.83
CA GLY A 482 26.54 1.56 -4.27
C GLY A 482 25.33 0.68 -3.93
N ALA A 483 24.93 -0.23 -4.80
CA ALA A 483 23.84 -1.18 -4.55
C ALA A 483 24.14 -2.10 -3.36
N ILE A 484 25.38 -2.59 -3.23
CA ILE A 484 25.81 -3.41 -2.08
C ILE A 484 25.74 -2.59 -0.78
N LEU A 485 26.18 -1.34 -0.78
CA LEU A 485 26.15 -0.52 0.44
C LEU A 485 24.72 -0.30 0.93
N ILE A 486 23.77 -0.05 0.02
CA ILE A 486 22.35 0.04 0.35
C ILE A 486 21.82 -1.32 0.85
N ALA A 487 22.19 -2.42 0.20
CA ALA A 487 21.79 -3.76 0.58
C ALA A 487 22.26 -4.12 2.00
N VAL A 488 23.55 -3.92 2.26
CA VAL A 488 24.18 -4.23 3.57
C VAL A 488 23.59 -3.33 4.65
N SER A 489 23.38 -2.03 4.36
CA SER A 489 22.76 -1.09 5.27
C SER A 489 21.35 -1.55 5.69
N GLY A 490 20.50 -1.92 4.74
CA GLY A 490 19.17 -2.44 5.00
C GLY A 490 19.16 -3.73 5.82
N ILE A 491 20.06 -4.68 5.49
CA ILE A 491 20.20 -5.93 6.22
C ILE A 491 20.71 -5.68 7.66
N VAL A 492 21.68 -4.80 7.84
CA VAL A 492 22.22 -4.42 9.16
C VAL A 492 21.15 -3.72 9.99
N THR A 493 20.40 -2.79 9.40
CA THR A 493 19.30 -2.10 10.05
C THR A 493 18.22 -3.09 10.49
N ALA A 494 17.86 -4.06 9.64
CA ALA A 494 16.94 -5.14 9.99
C ALA A 494 17.48 -6.01 11.15
N ALA A 495 18.78 -6.36 11.12
CA ALA A 495 19.43 -7.15 12.17
C ALA A 495 19.47 -6.42 13.51
N VAL A 496 19.76 -5.12 13.49
CA VAL A 496 19.73 -4.26 14.70
C VAL A 496 18.33 -4.16 15.26
N ALA A 497 17.33 -3.95 14.41
CA ALA A 497 15.94 -3.85 14.80
C ALA A 497 15.42 -5.18 15.39
N ASP A 498 15.77 -6.31 14.79
CA ASP A 498 15.34 -7.63 15.25
C ASP A 498 15.95 -7.98 16.61
N ARG A 499 17.28 -7.73 16.80
CA ARG A 499 17.96 -7.96 18.07
C ARG A 499 17.52 -7.00 19.18
N ALA A 500 16.97 -5.84 18.84
CA ALA A 500 16.45 -4.90 19.82
C ALA A 500 15.16 -5.43 20.51
N GLY A 501 14.41 -6.29 19.84
CA GLY A 501 13.24 -6.99 20.42
C GLY A 501 12.24 -6.04 21.07
N ASP A 502 11.94 -6.28 22.36
CA ASP A 502 10.97 -5.50 23.13
C ASP A 502 11.37 -4.05 23.43
N LYS A 503 12.62 -3.67 23.15
CA LYS A 503 13.04 -2.26 23.25
C LYS A 503 12.40 -1.39 22.15
N LEU A 504 11.87 -2.03 21.10
CA LEU A 504 11.14 -1.33 20.04
C LEU A 504 9.63 -1.44 20.22
N PRO A 505 8.86 -0.37 19.93
CA PRO A 505 7.39 -0.42 19.89
C PRO A 505 6.89 -1.46 18.88
N ALA A 506 5.74 -2.07 19.13
CA ALA A 506 5.15 -3.10 18.27
C ALA A 506 5.04 -2.70 16.78
N PRO A 507 4.67 -1.44 16.40
CA PRO A 507 4.67 -1.03 15.00
C PRO A 507 6.05 -1.06 14.35
N GLU A 508 7.11 -0.67 15.07
CA GLU A 508 8.48 -0.67 14.54
C GLU A 508 9.01 -2.09 14.36
N ARG A 509 8.65 -3.02 15.27
CA ARG A 509 8.97 -4.45 15.12
C ARG A 509 8.34 -5.07 13.87
N GLY A 510 7.15 -4.62 13.50
CA GLY A 510 6.46 -5.03 12.28
C GLY A 510 7.19 -4.63 10.99
N PHE A 511 8.10 -3.66 11.04
CA PHE A 511 8.90 -3.24 9.88
C PHE A 511 10.15 -4.09 9.63
N VAL A 512 10.57 -4.94 10.57
CA VAL A 512 11.79 -5.75 10.43
C VAL A 512 11.78 -6.61 9.15
N PRO A 513 10.71 -7.35 8.81
CA PRO A 513 10.66 -8.11 7.56
C PRO A 513 10.80 -7.21 6.31
N LEU A 514 10.19 -6.01 6.33
CA LEU A 514 10.27 -5.07 5.23
C LEU A 514 11.70 -4.55 5.02
N LEU A 515 12.41 -4.22 6.10
CA LEU A 515 13.80 -3.78 6.04
C LEU A 515 14.73 -4.89 5.52
N LEU A 516 14.50 -6.12 5.95
CA LEU A 516 15.24 -7.27 5.46
C LEU A 516 15.01 -7.52 3.97
N LEU A 517 13.75 -7.47 3.54
CA LEU A 517 13.39 -7.62 2.13
C LEU A 517 13.91 -6.45 1.29
N TRP A 518 13.94 -5.23 1.82
CA TRP A 518 14.55 -4.06 1.18
C TRP A 518 16.03 -4.30 0.90
N GLY A 519 16.80 -4.67 1.92
CA GLY A 519 18.24 -4.95 1.76
C GLY A 519 18.48 -6.15 0.83
N ALA A 520 17.70 -7.23 0.96
CA ALA A 520 17.76 -8.39 0.08
C ALA A 520 17.42 -8.05 -1.37
N ALA A 521 16.42 -7.20 -1.61
CA ALA A 521 16.05 -6.75 -2.95
C ALA A 521 17.21 -6.00 -3.63
N TRP A 522 17.88 -5.09 -2.90
CA TRP A 522 19.06 -4.39 -3.43
C TRP A 522 20.23 -5.33 -3.73
N TRP A 523 20.47 -6.33 -2.88
CA TRP A 523 21.50 -7.35 -3.10
C TRP A 523 21.19 -8.18 -4.35
N LEU A 524 19.98 -8.73 -4.42
CA LEU A 524 19.59 -9.65 -5.47
C LEU A 524 19.42 -8.93 -6.82
N ALA A 525 18.72 -7.80 -6.82
CA ALA A 525 18.49 -7.01 -8.04
C ALA A 525 19.78 -6.33 -8.51
N GLY A 526 20.61 -5.80 -7.59
CA GLY A 526 21.91 -5.20 -7.93
C GLY A 526 22.82 -6.18 -8.64
N GLY A 527 22.95 -7.41 -8.11
CA GLY A 527 23.75 -8.47 -8.75
C GLY A 527 23.15 -8.94 -10.09
N ALA A 528 21.84 -9.13 -10.16
CA ALA A 528 21.18 -9.52 -11.40
C ALA A 528 21.33 -8.44 -12.48
N PHE A 529 21.21 -7.15 -12.12
CA PHE A 529 21.42 -6.04 -13.04
C PHE A 529 22.87 -5.94 -13.51
N GLU A 530 23.84 -6.17 -12.62
CA GLU A 530 25.26 -6.20 -12.93
C GLU A 530 25.57 -7.30 -13.95
N LEU A 531 25.06 -8.50 -13.72
CA LEU A 531 25.20 -9.61 -14.67
C LEU A 531 24.57 -9.28 -16.03
N LYS A 532 23.40 -8.64 -16.04
CA LYS A 532 22.73 -8.19 -17.27
C LYS A 532 23.57 -7.20 -18.10
N ARG A 533 24.41 -6.41 -17.46
CA ARG A 533 25.28 -5.45 -18.14
C ARG A 533 26.47 -6.09 -18.86
N HIS A 534 26.96 -7.24 -18.34
CA HIS A 534 28.19 -7.86 -18.76
C HIS A 534 28.00 -9.17 -19.51
N LEU A 535 26.82 -9.76 -19.47
CA LEU A 535 26.50 -11.02 -20.13
C LEU A 535 25.51 -10.80 -21.27
N ASP A 536 25.60 -11.68 -22.27
CA ASP A 536 24.66 -11.73 -23.37
C ASP A 536 23.24 -12.01 -22.90
N ARG A 537 22.27 -11.59 -23.67
CA ARG A 537 20.84 -11.82 -23.38
C ARG A 537 20.49 -13.28 -23.10
N SER A 538 21.24 -14.18 -23.73
CA SER A 538 21.06 -15.62 -23.64
C SER A 538 21.45 -16.20 -22.29
N ASP A 539 22.50 -15.69 -21.69
CA ASP A 539 23.11 -16.25 -20.46
C ASP A 539 22.69 -15.50 -19.19
N THR A 540 22.25 -14.26 -19.36
CA THR A 540 21.79 -13.38 -18.26
C THR A 540 20.75 -14.05 -17.34
N PRO A 541 19.67 -14.72 -17.82
CA PRO A 541 18.65 -15.30 -16.94
C PRO A 541 19.20 -16.41 -16.05
N HIS A 542 20.04 -17.28 -16.61
CA HIS A 542 20.66 -18.37 -15.87
C HIS A 542 21.69 -17.83 -14.85
N ALA A 543 22.50 -16.83 -15.24
CA ALA A 543 23.45 -16.21 -14.34
C ALA A 543 22.74 -15.47 -13.19
N ALA A 544 21.65 -14.77 -13.47
CA ALA A 544 20.83 -14.11 -12.45
C ALA A 544 20.19 -15.14 -11.49
N LEU A 545 19.66 -16.25 -12.02
CA LEU A 545 19.14 -17.33 -11.20
C LEU A 545 20.23 -17.97 -10.32
N ALA A 546 21.43 -18.17 -10.87
CA ALA A 546 22.59 -18.65 -10.12
C ALA A 546 22.94 -17.69 -8.97
N TRP A 547 22.99 -16.38 -9.24
CA TRP A 547 23.22 -15.35 -8.24
C TRP A 547 22.21 -15.43 -7.10
N VAL A 548 20.92 -15.52 -7.43
CA VAL A 548 19.84 -15.62 -6.45
C VAL A 548 19.95 -16.92 -5.65
N ALA A 549 20.15 -18.06 -6.30
CA ALA A 549 20.22 -19.37 -5.64
C ALA A 549 21.41 -19.44 -4.67
N VAL A 550 22.59 -19.00 -5.11
CA VAL A 550 23.81 -18.95 -4.27
C VAL A 550 23.63 -17.98 -3.09
N SER A 551 23.04 -16.80 -3.33
CA SER A 551 22.77 -15.83 -2.26
C SER A 551 21.82 -16.39 -1.21
N ILE A 552 20.77 -17.12 -1.62
CA ILE A 552 19.82 -17.75 -0.70
C ILE A 552 20.48 -18.91 0.04
N ALA A 553 21.27 -19.74 -0.62
CA ALA A 553 22.03 -20.79 0.04
C ALA A 553 22.96 -20.19 1.11
N ALA A 554 23.67 -19.11 0.79
CA ALA A 554 24.49 -18.38 1.76
C ALA A 554 23.65 -17.80 2.92
N ALA A 555 22.49 -17.21 2.62
CA ALA A 555 21.59 -16.69 3.64
C ALA A 555 21.08 -17.79 4.59
N LEU A 556 20.79 -18.99 4.09
CA LEU A 556 20.41 -20.15 4.91
C LEU A 556 21.56 -20.58 5.84
N LEU A 557 22.79 -20.59 5.35
CA LEU A 557 23.99 -20.91 6.17
C LEU A 557 24.23 -19.83 7.24
N ILE A 558 24.17 -18.55 6.84
CA ILE A 558 24.32 -17.40 7.75
C ILE A 558 23.21 -17.37 8.81
N SER A 559 21.97 -17.66 8.40
CA SER A 559 20.83 -17.74 9.31
C SER A 559 21.07 -18.73 10.46
N ARG A 560 21.68 -19.89 10.17
CA ARG A 560 22.05 -20.89 11.18
C ARG A 560 23.24 -20.43 12.01
N ALA A 561 24.32 -19.97 11.38
CA ALA A 561 25.54 -19.53 12.06
C ALA A 561 25.31 -18.32 12.97
N ALA A 562 24.58 -17.31 12.50
CA ALA A 562 24.27 -16.09 13.24
C ALA A 562 23.06 -16.23 14.17
N ARG A 563 22.41 -17.39 14.21
CA ARG A 563 21.14 -17.63 14.94
C ARG A 563 20.07 -16.58 14.64
N TRP A 564 19.93 -16.25 13.35
CA TRP A 564 19.00 -15.24 12.88
C TRP A 564 17.98 -15.83 11.91
N PRO A 565 16.89 -16.48 12.41
CA PRO A 565 15.94 -17.24 11.59
C PRO A 565 15.22 -16.37 10.54
N ARG A 566 14.96 -15.09 10.82
CA ARG A 566 14.28 -14.19 9.90
C ARG A 566 15.00 -13.96 8.59
N LEU A 567 16.34 -14.19 8.55
CA LEU A 567 17.10 -14.11 7.31
C LEU A 567 16.58 -15.10 6.24
N MET A 568 15.94 -16.19 6.64
CA MET A 568 15.32 -17.14 5.72
C MET A 568 14.19 -16.55 4.87
N LEU A 569 13.62 -15.39 5.25
CA LEU A 569 12.62 -14.70 4.42
C LEU A 569 13.15 -14.34 3.03
N VAL A 570 14.46 -14.19 2.88
CA VAL A 570 15.09 -13.92 1.58
C VAL A 570 14.82 -15.06 0.58
N ALA A 571 14.59 -16.29 1.05
CA ALA A 571 14.27 -17.44 0.20
C ALA A 571 12.94 -17.28 -0.59
N ILE A 572 12.05 -16.37 -0.17
CA ILE A 572 10.83 -16.04 -0.91
C ILE A 572 11.14 -15.55 -2.34
N ALA A 573 12.33 -14.98 -2.56
CA ALA A 573 12.75 -14.48 -3.87
C ALA A 573 13.08 -15.58 -4.90
N LEU A 574 13.31 -16.84 -4.46
CA LEU A 574 13.80 -17.90 -5.36
C LEU A 574 12.76 -18.32 -6.39
N LEU A 575 11.52 -18.59 -5.97
CA LEU A 575 10.46 -18.99 -6.90
C LEU A 575 10.15 -17.91 -7.97
N PRO A 576 10.00 -16.62 -7.61
CA PRO A 576 9.89 -15.55 -8.61
C PRO A 576 11.10 -15.49 -9.56
N ALA A 577 12.33 -15.67 -9.05
CA ALA A 577 13.52 -15.69 -9.90
C ALA A 577 13.53 -16.86 -10.87
N MET A 578 13.14 -18.05 -10.39
CA MET A 578 12.95 -19.25 -11.24
C MET A 578 11.88 -19.00 -12.30
N ALA A 579 10.73 -18.42 -11.93
CA ALA A 579 9.67 -18.10 -12.88
C ALA A 579 10.11 -17.09 -13.96
N LEU A 580 10.88 -16.06 -13.57
CA LEU A 580 11.44 -15.07 -14.52
C LEU A 580 12.48 -15.72 -15.45
N ALA A 581 13.33 -16.60 -14.95
CA ALA A 581 14.28 -17.34 -15.78
C ALA A 581 13.56 -18.26 -16.77
N ALA A 582 12.57 -19.04 -16.29
CA ALA A 582 11.74 -19.90 -17.15
C ALA A 582 10.98 -19.10 -18.21
N TRP A 583 10.39 -17.95 -17.83
CA TRP A 583 9.74 -17.05 -18.77
C TRP A 583 10.69 -16.52 -19.86
N SER A 584 11.92 -16.18 -19.47
CA SER A 584 12.94 -15.72 -20.39
C SER A 584 13.37 -16.84 -21.36
N ASP A 585 13.57 -18.05 -20.86
CA ASP A 585 13.88 -19.24 -21.69
C ASP A 585 12.75 -19.49 -22.68
N TRP A 586 11.49 -19.43 -22.24
CA TRP A 586 10.32 -19.58 -23.11
C TRP A 586 10.28 -18.52 -24.22
N GLN A 587 10.56 -17.24 -23.91
CA GLN A 587 10.62 -16.18 -24.94
C GLN A 587 11.71 -16.42 -25.98
N MET A 588 12.79 -17.10 -25.61
CA MET A 588 13.91 -17.44 -26.51
C MET A 588 13.73 -18.79 -27.21
N ALA A 589 12.56 -19.43 -27.08
CA ALA A 589 12.28 -20.78 -27.57
C ALA A 589 13.33 -21.82 -27.10
N ARG A 590 13.71 -21.72 -25.81
CA ARG A 590 14.68 -22.60 -25.14
C ARG A 590 13.99 -23.35 -24.00
N THR A 591 14.61 -24.46 -23.58
CA THR A 591 14.20 -25.18 -22.38
C THR A 591 15.06 -24.75 -21.18
N THR A 592 14.51 -24.95 -19.98
CA THR A 592 15.20 -24.59 -18.73
C THR A 592 16.45 -25.46 -18.52
N LEU A 593 16.47 -26.70 -19.02
CA LEU A 593 17.58 -27.65 -18.87
C LEU A 593 18.62 -27.60 -20.01
N GLN A 594 18.69 -26.51 -20.78
CA GLN A 594 19.73 -26.32 -21.78
C GLN A 594 20.99 -25.68 -21.18
N ASN A 595 22.12 -25.94 -21.79
CA ASN A 595 23.43 -25.37 -21.40
C ASN A 595 23.71 -25.53 -19.89
N PHE A 596 24.02 -24.46 -19.21
CA PHE A 596 24.24 -24.44 -17.74
C PHE A 596 22.99 -24.74 -16.92
N GLY A 597 21.81 -24.66 -17.53
CA GLY A 597 20.54 -24.96 -16.89
C GLY A 597 20.42 -26.38 -16.35
N VAL A 598 21.10 -27.38 -17.02
CA VAL A 598 21.13 -28.77 -16.55
C VAL A 598 21.61 -28.92 -15.12
N LEU A 599 22.57 -28.10 -14.69
CA LEU A 599 23.08 -28.11 -13.31
C LEU A 599 22.36 -27.10 -12.43
N LEU A 600 22.04 -25.93 -12.97
CA LEU A 600 21.51 -24.83 -12.21
C LEU A 600 20.07 -25.08 -11.69
N TRP A 601 19.18 -25.61 -12.52
CA TRP A 601 17.81 -25.83 -12.12
C TRP A 601 17.62 -26.89 -11.03
N PRO A 602 18.29 -28.08 -11.10
CA PRO A 602 18.28 -28.99 -9.97
C PRO A 602 18.85 -28.37 -8.69
N LEU A 603 19.93 -27.60 -8.80
CA LEU A 603 20.50 -26.89 -7.64
C LEU A 603 19.52 -25.88 -7.06
N ALA A 604 18.86 -25.07 -7.89
CA ALA A 604 17.84 -24.12 -7.44
C ALA A 604 16.69 -24.82 -6.71
N TRP A 605 16.23 -25.99 -7.21
CA TRP A 605 15.23 -26.77 -6.51
C TRP A 605 15.74 -27.36 -5.19
N ILE A 606 16.99 -27.82 -5.13
CA ILE A 606 17.60 -28.26 -3.86
C ILE A 606 17.63 -27.13 -2.84
N VAL A 607 18.02 -25.92 -3.26
CA VAL A 607 18.00 -24.74 -2.39
C VAL A 607 16.59 -24.40 -1.94
N GLN A 608 15.60 -24.45 -2.85
CA GLN A 608 14.18 -24.20 -2.53
C GLN A 608 13.65 -25.18 -1.48
N TRP A 609 13.88 -26.48 -1.67
CA TRP A 609 13.44 -27.50 -0.72
C TRP A 609 14.20 -27.42 0.61
N SER A 610 15.50 -27.05 0.58
CA SER A 610 16.30 -26.80 1.77
C SER A 610 15.80 -25.60 2.58
N ALA A 611 15.34 -24.56 1.90
CA ALA A 611 14.73 -23.39 2.54
C ALA A 611 13.38 -23.74 3.21
N LEU A 612 12.52 -24.49 2.52
CA LEU A 612 11.26 -24.98 3.08
C LEU A 612 11.49 -25.89 4.29
N TYR A 613 12.47 -26.83 4.19
CA TYR A 613 12.84 -27.69 5.30
C TYR A 613 13.33 -26.92 6.51
N ALA A 614 14.16 -25.90 6.28
CA ALA A 614 14.67 -25.03 7.34
C ALA A 614 13.55 -24.20 7.99
N ALA A 615 12.58 -23.74 7.22
CA ALA A 615 11.42 -23.00 7.73
C ALA A 615 10.50 -23.86 8.60
N ASP A 616 10.44 -25.18 8.35
CA ASP A 616 9.66 -26.15 9.12
C ASP A 616 10.29 -26.55 10.47
N THR A 617 11.61 -26.40 10.59
CA THR A 617 12.35 -26.92 11.75
C THR A 617 11.87 -26.33 13.08
N PRO A 618 11.57 -25.01 13.20
CA PRO A 618 11.03 -24.44 14.44
C PRO A 618 9.67 -25.01 14.82
N GLN A 619 8.83 -25.34 13.84
CA GLN A 619 7.48 -25.88 14.07
C GLN A 619 7.50 -27.35 14.54
N ARG A 620 8.58 -28.06 14.23
CA ARG A 620 8.78 -29.46 14.62
C ARG A 620 9.39 -29.60 16.03
N SER A 621 10.06 -28.57 16.53
CA SER A 621 10.68 -28.58 17.85
C SER A 621 9.63 -28.25 18.91
N ALA A 622 9.24 -29.25 19.68
CA ALA A 622 8.38 -29.09 20.85
C ALA A 622 9.12 -28.46 22.04
N ALA A 623 10.33 -27.94 21.86
CA ALA A 623 11.12 -27.37 22.93
C ALA A 623 10.52 -26.03 23.40
N PRO A 624 10.40 -25.78 24.71
CA PRO A 624 9.78 -24.58 25.27
C PRO A 624 10.50 -23.26 24.92
N PHE A 625 11.70 -23.35 24.34
CA PHE A 625 12.51 -22.22 23.89
C PHE A 625 12.74 -22.23 22.36
N ALA A 626 11.89 -22.93 21.60
CA ALA A 626 12.00 -22.91 20.14
C ALA A 626 11.82 -21.47 19.61
N PRO A 627 12.63 -21.01 18.64
CA PRO A 627 12.45 -19.69 18.04
C PRO A 627 11.06 -19.59 17.40
N ALA A 628 10.44 -18.42 17.49
CA ALA A 628 9.14 -18.18 16.88
C ALA A 628 9.18 -18.49 15.37
N PRO A 629 8.10 -19.10 14.82
CA PRO A 629 8.06 -19.43 13.39
C PRO A 629 8.19 -18.18 12.54
N VAL A 630 9.05 -18.25 11.51
CA VAL A 630 9.33 -17.12 10.60
C VAL A 630 8.16 -16.89 9.66
N LEU A 631 7.51 -17.98 9.23
CA LEU A 631 6.33 -17.99 8.36
C LEU A 631 5.11 -18.48 9.15
N THR A 632 3.96 -17.89 8.88
CA THR A 632 2.70 -18.41 9.41
C THR A 632 2.37 -19.77 8.78
N PRO A 633 1.57 -20.63 9.44
CA PRO A 633 1.18 -21.92 8.88
C PRO A 633 0.55 -21.81 7.49
N GLY A 634 -0.26 -20.75 7.24
CA GLY A 634 -0.86 -20.49 5.94
C GLY A 634 0.16 -20.08 4.86
N GLN A 635 1.17 -19.29 5.22
CA GLN A 635 2.25 -18.93 4.29
C GLN A 635 3.11 -20.15 3.94
N LEU A 636 3.39 -21.00 4.91
CA LEU A 636 4.17 -22.21 4.69
C LEU A 636 3.40 -23.22 3.85
N TYR A 637 2.10 -23.39 4.10
CA TYR A 637 1.20 -24.14 3.24
C TYR A 637 1.26 -23.65 1.79
N ALA A 638 1.11 -22.35 1.57
CA ALA A 638 1.15 -21.76 0.24
C ALA A 638 2.52 -21.96 -0.44
N ALA A 639 3.62 -21.78 0.31
CA ALA A 639 4.97 -21.97 -0.22
C ALA A 639 5.21 -23.41 -0.69
N HIS A 640 4.78 -24.41 0.07
CA HIS A 640 4.86 -25.83 -0.33
C HIS A 640 3.98 -26.11 -1.56
N ALA A 641 2.74 -25.64 -1.56
CA ALA A 641 1.81 -25.89 -2.67
C ALA A 641 2.31 -25.25 -3.98
N VAL A 642 2.75 -23.97 -3.93
CA VAL A 642 3.26 -23.25 -5.12
C VAL A 642 4.55 -23.89 -5.63
N SER A 643 5.46 -24.31 -4.74
CA SER A 643 6.68 -25.00 -5.13
C SER A 643 6.39 -26.33 -5.86
N ALA A 644 5.41 -27.08 -5.38
CA ALA A 644 5.00 -28.35 -6.00
C ALA A 644 4.36 -28.14 -7.38
N ILE A 645 3.49 -27.12 -7.51
CA ILE A 645 2.89 -26.74 -8.80
C ILE A 645 3.97 -26.30 -9.78
N ALA A 646 4.90 -25.42 -9.35
CA ALA A 646 5.96 -24.92 -10.21
C ALA A 646 6.89 -26.01 -10.70
N LEU A 647 7.29 -26.95 -9.82
CA LEU A 647 8.10 -28.10 -10.21
C LEU A 647 7.38 -29.00 -11.21
N THR A 648 6.10 -29.30 -10.97
CA THR A 648 5.30 -30.13 -11.86
C THR A 648 5.12 -29.47 -13.23
N ALA A 649 4.88 -28.15 -13.26
CA ALA A 649 4.75 -27.38 -14.49
C ALA A 649 6.07 -27.36 -15.29
N GLN A 650 7.19 -27.17 -14.61
CA GLN A 650 8.51 -27.23 -15.25
C GLN A 650 8.78 -28.61 -15.85
N LEU A 651 8.51 -29.67 -15.09
CA LEU A 651 8.69 -31.05 -15.60
C LEU A 651 7.79 -31.33 -16.80
N ALA A 652 6.56 -30.82 -16.81
CA ALA A 652 5.65 -30.93 -17.93
C ALA A 652 6.17 -30.19 -19.17
N TRP A 653 6.70 -29.00 -18.98
CA TRP A 653 7.31 -28.24 -20.06
C TRP A 653 8.55 -28.91 -20.61
N GLU A 654 9.51 -29.30 -19.77
CA GLU A 654 10.73 -29.99 -20.19
C GLU A 654 10.43 -31.31 -20.93
N ALA A 655 9.47 -32.12 -20.42
CA ALA A 655 9.05 -33.34 -21.09
C ALA A 655 8.46 -33.05 -22.49
N SER A 656 7.65 -32.01 -22.60
CA SER A 656 7.05 -31.56 -23.86
C SER A 656 8.10 -31.17 -24.88
N GLU A 657 9.01 -30.29 -24.48
CA GLU A 657 10.08 -29.76 -25.34
C GLU A 657 11.11 -30.84 -25.75
N TRP A 658 11.43 -31.77 -24.85
CA TRP A 658 12.28 -32.87 -25.17
C TRP A 658 11.64 -33.79 -26.23
N VAL A 659 10.34 -34.06 -26.07
CA VAL A 659 9.57 -34.86 -27.03
C VAL A 659 9.41 -34.12 -28.34
N ASP A 660 9.19 -32.80 -28.35
CA ASP A 660 9.04 -32.02 -29.59
C ASP A 660 10.28 -32.09 -30.49
N ARG A 661 11.48 -32.25 -29.92
CA ARG A 661 12.75 -32.38 -30.66
C ARG A 661 12.94 -33.75 -31.29
N VAL A 662 12.32 -34.78 -30.75
CA VAL A 662 12.54 -36.18 -31.13
C VAL A 662 11.36 -36.74 -31.93
N ALA A 663 10.14 -36.31 -31.57
CA ALA A 663 8.91 -36.84 -32.18
C ALA A 663 8.58 -36.16 -33.51
N PRO A 664 8.01 -36.87 -34.46
CA PRO A 664 7.53 -36.25 -35.70
C PRO A 664 6.46 -35.18 -35.41
N PRO A 665 6.47 -34.06 -36.14
CA PRO A 665 5.53 -32.97 -35.93
C PRO A 665 4.07 -33.43 -36.19
N GLY A 666 3.13 -32.86 -35.43
CA GLY A 666 1.70 -33.18 -35.55
C GLY A 666 1.28 -34.51 -34.93
N THR A 667 2.15 -35.14 -34.15
CA THR A 667 1.85 -36.42 -33.44
C THR A 667 1.40 -36.16 -32.00
N VAL A 668 0.83 -37.20 -31.38
CA VAL A 668 0.29 -37.13 -30.00
C VAL A 668 1.35 -37.10 -28.89
N TRP A 669 2.61 -37.35 -29.23
CA TRP A 669 3.69 -37.51 -28.27
C TRP A 669 3.87 -36.28 -27.39
N LEU A 670 3.80 -35.08 -28.00
CA LEU A 670 3.88 -33.81 -27.28
C LEU A 670 2.77 -33.66 -26.23
N ALA A 671 1.54 -33.93 -26.65
CA ALA A 671 0.39 -33.84 -25.77
C ALA A 671 0.45 -34.85 -24.60
N CYS A 672 0.95 -36.07 -24.88
CA CYS A 672 1.16 -37.11 -23.86
C CYS A 672 2.24 -36.70 -22.87
N ALA A 673 3.37 -36.16 -23.36
CA ALA A 673 4.47 -35.71 -22.52
C ALA A 673 4.07 -34.58 -21.56
N ALA A 674 3.20 -33.66 -21.99
CA ALA A 674 2.73 -32.55 -21.20
C ALA A 674 1.92 -32.96 -19.95
N VAL A 675 1.10 -34.03 -20.06
CA VAL A 675 0.20 -34.45 -18.96
C VAL A 675 0.83 -35.49 -18.04
N LEU A 676 1.80 -36.24 -18.48
CA LEU A 676 2.40 -37.32 -17.69
C LEU A 676 2.95 -36.86 -16.35
N PRO A 677 3.70 -35.73 -16.22
CA PRO A 677 4.14 -35.23 -14.94
C PRO A 677 2.99 -34.82 -14.00
N LEU A 678 1.88 -34.29 -14.55
CA LEU A 678 0.67 -33.98 -13.79
C LEU A 678 0.04 -35.23 -13.20
N ALA A 679 -0.17 -36.24 -14.02
CA ALA A 679 -0.71 -37.55 -13.60
C ALA A 679 0.22 -38.25 -12.60
N ALA A 680 1.53 -38.21 -12.83
CA ALA A 680 2.54 -38.74 -11.93
C ALA A 680 2.51 -38.04 -10.56
N PHE A 681 2.39 -36.72 -10.53
CA PHE A 681 2.28 -35.97 -9.29
C PHE A 681 1.05 -36.39 -8.46
N LEU A 682 -0.13 -36.45 -9.08
CA LEU A 682 -1.36 -36.90 -8.42
C LEU A 682 -1.24 -38.31 -7.85
N PHE A 683 -0.66 -39.22 -8.62
CA PHE A 683 -0.43 -40.60 -8.22
C PHE A 683 0.60 -40.72 -7.09
N LEU A 684 1.73 -39.99 -7.18
CA LEU A 684 2.76 -39.97 -6.15
C LEU A 684 2.24 -39.43 -4.82
N VAL A 685 1.49 -38.31 -4.85
CA VAL A 685 0.86 -37.75 -3.64
C VAL A 685 -0.11 -38.77 -3.03
N TRP A 686 -0.92 -39.48 -3.84
CA TRP A 686 -1.80 -40.51 -3.36
C TRP A 686 -1.02 -41.69 -2.74
N ALA A 687 0.02 -42.17 -3.40
CA ALA A 687 0.79 -43.33 -2.97
C ALA A 687 1.65 -43.06 -1.73
N LEU A 688 2.22 -41.87 -1.64
CA LEU A 688 3.19 -41.49 -0.59
C LEU A 688 2.55 -40.75 0.60
N ALA A 689 1.25 -40.50 0.58
CA ALA A 689 0.58 -39.71 1.61
C ALA A 689 0.74 -40.25 3.05
N ASP A 690 0.92 -41.55 3.22
CA ASP A 690 1.10 -42.22 4.50
C ASP A 690 2.55 -42.66 4.76
N ALA A 691 3.49 -42.27 3.89
CA ALA A 691 4.87 -42.73 3.99
C ALA A 691 5.63 -42.14 5.20
N GLY A 692 5.02 -41.24 5.98
CA GLY A 692 5.61 -40.61 7.17
C GLY A 692 6.85 -39.75 6.91
N ARG A 693 7.19 -39.49 5.64
CA ARG A 693 8.38 -38.73 5.24
C ARG A 693 8.05 -37.29 4.91
N TRP A 694 8.95 -36.40 5.29
CA TRP A 694 8.87 -35.00 4.87
C TRP A 694 9.01 -34.94 3.34
N PRO A 695 8.30 -34.02 2.65
CA PRO A 695 7.43 -32.96 3.18
C PRO A 695 5.98 -33.39 3.44
N LEU A 696 5.53 -34.54 2.93
CA LEU A 696 4.13 -34.97 2.98
C LEU A 696 3.64 -35.22 4.41
N SER A 697 4.49 -35.70 5.30
CA SER A 697 4.10 -35.93 6.70
C SER A 697 3.74 -34.65 7.45
N ALA A 698 4.35 -33.49 7.09
CA ALA A 698 4.13 -32.22 7.74
C ALA A 698 3.09 -31.34 7.03
N HIS A 699 3.01 -31.44 5.71
CA HIS A 699 2.20 -30.54 4.86
C HIS A 699 1.31 -31.31 3.87
N ARG A 700 0.70 -32.41 4.32
CA ARG A 700 -0.13 -33.27 3.47
C ARG A 700 -1.14 -32.49 2.64
N ASP A 701 -1.88 -31.56 3.28
CA ASP A 701 -2.93 -30.79 2.63
C ASP A 701 -2.40 -29.79 1.61
N ALA A 702 -1.18 -29.29 1.80
CA ALA A 702 -0.54 -28.41 0.81
C ALA A 702 -0.25 -29.13 -0.50
N TYR A 703 0.19 -30.39 -0.42
CA TYR A 703 0.47 -31.21 -1.60
C TYR A 703 -0.79 -31.86 -2.17
N ALA A 704 -1.64 -32.39 -1.29
CA ALA A 704 -2.81 -33.14 -1.72
C ALA A 704 -3.92 -32.25 -2.27
N ILE A 705 -4.20 -31.14 -1.60
CA ILE A 705 -5.30 -30.22 -1.95
C ILE A 705 -4.74 -28.95 -2.60
N GLY A 706 -3.76 -28.31 -1.97
CA GLY A 706 -3.22 -27.02 -2.43
C GLY A 706 -2.57 -27.10 -3.81
N ALA A 707 -1.74 -28.10 -4.03
CA ALA A 707 -1.12 -28.37 -5.34
C ALA A 707 -1.95 -29.36 -6.17
N GLY A 708 -2.40 -30.45 -5.55
CA GLY A 708 -3.13 -31.50 -6.24
C GLY A 708 -4.45 -31.04 -6.86
N GLY A 709 -5.17 -30.11 -6.21
CA GLY A 709 -6.41 -29.56 -6.75
C GLY A 709 -6.25 -28.88 -8.11
N PRO A 710 -5.43 -27.81 -8.21
CA PRO A 710 -5.15 -27.16 -9.50
C PRO A 710 -4.58 -28.11 -10.56
N ILE A 711 -3.66 -29.01 -10.17
CA ILE A 711 -3.08 -29.99 -11.09
C ILE A 711 -4.15 -30.98 -11.58
N ALA A 712 -5.06 -31.43 -10.72
CA ALA A 712 -6.16 -32.30 -11.09
C ALA A 712 -7.13 -31.63 -12.08
N VAL A 713 -7.44 -30.34 -11.87
CA VAL A 713 -8.26 -29.54 -12.80
C VAL A 713 -7.59 -29.46 -14.18
N LEU A 714 -6.29 -29.15 -14.22
CA LEU A 714 -5.54 -29.08 -15.48
C LEU A 714 -5.47 -30.43 -16.18
N ALA A 715 -5.21 -31.53 -15.44
CA ALA A 715 -5.19 -32.88 -15.97
C ALA A 715 -6.56 -33.33 -16.51
N ALA A 716 -7.66 -32.99 -15.81
CA ALA A 716 -9.02 -33.26 -16.26
C ALA A 716 -9.39 -32.45 -17.51
N ALA A 717 -9.01 -31.17 -17.55
CA ALA A 717 -9.22 -30.33 -18.74
C ALA A 717 -8.44 -30.87 -19.95
N TRP A 718 -7.16 -31.24 -19.75
CA TRP A 718 -6.37 -31.86 -20.79
C TRP A 718 -7.02 -33.18 -21.27
N PHE A 719 -7.47 -34.03 -20.34
CA PHE A 719 -8.17 -35.29 -20.67
C PHE A 719 -9.39 -35.03 -21.58
N ALA A 720 -10.24 -34.07 -21.19
CA ALA A 720 -11.44 -33.75 -21.96
C ALA A 720 -11.10 -33.22 -23.36
N ILE A 721 -10.13 -32.30 -23.45
CA ILE A 721 -9.69 -31.71 -24.73
C ILE A 721 -9.03 -32.77 -25.62
N ALA A 722 -8.06 -33.50 -25.09
CA ALA A 722 -7.31 -34.50 -25.86
C ALA A 722 -8.22 -35.64 -26.36
N THR A 723 -9.23 -36.03 -25.60
CA THR A 723 -10.24 -37.04 -26.00
C THR A 723 -10.96 -36.61 -27.26
N VAL A 724 -11.30 -35.33 -27.41
CA VAL A 724 -12.14 -34.83 -28.51
C VAL A 724 -11.29 -34.30 -29.69
N VAL A 725 -10.23 -33.56 -29.39
CA VAL A 725 -9.48 -32.82 -30.42
C VAL A 725 -8.42 -33.64 -31.11
N SER A 726 -7.77 -34.59 -30.41
CA SER A 726 -6.61 -35.29 -30.94
C SER A 726 -6.97 -36.46 -31.86
N PRO A 727 -6.41 -36.52 -33.10
CA PRO A 727 -6.61 -37.63 -34.01
C PRO A 727 -5.92 -38.94 -33.59
N GLY A 728 -5.03 -38.89 -32.59
CA GLY A 728 -4.33 -40.09 -32.11
C GLY A 728 -3.15 -40.53 -32.97
N THR A 729 -2.66 -39.73 -33.90
CA THR A 729 -1.53 -40.07 -34.75
C THR A 729 -0.22 -40.21 -33.97
N ALA A 730 0.32 -41.40 -33.85
CA ALA A 730 1.49 -41.74 -33.03
C ALA A 730 2.69 -42.24 -33.86
N SER A 731 2.90 -41.66 -35.05
CA SER A 731 4.04 -42.05 -35.88
C SER A 731 5.36 -42.13 -35.09
N PRO A 732 6.22 -43.14 -35.28
CA PRO A 732 6.16 -44.21 -36.28
C PRO A 732 5.23 -45.39 -35.92
N LEU A 733 4.53 -45.36 -34.78
CA LEU A 733 3.65 -46.44 -34.38
C LEU A 733 2.33 -46.44 -35.16
N ALA A 734 1.89 -47.63 -35.62
CA ALA A 734 0.55 -47.79 -36.18
C ALA A 734 -0.52 -47.59 -35.10
N TYR A 735 -1.65 -47.03 -35.49
CA TYR A 735 -2.78 -46.88 -34.55
C TYR A 735 -3.40 -48.25 -34.23
N VAL A 736 -3.44 -48.59 -32.94
CA VAL A 736 -4.13 -49.75 -32.39
C VAL A 736 -5.12 -49.25 -31.32
N PRO A 737 -6.42 -49.47 -31.47
CA PRO A 737 -7.42 -49.01 -30.52
C PRO A 737 -7.07 -49.45 -29.10
N LEU A 738 -7.24 -48.57 -28.10
CA LEU A 738 -6.93 -48.74 -26.69
C LEU A 738 -5.44 -48.88 -26.31
N PHE A 739 -4.59 -49.26 -27.23
CA PHE A 739 -3.14 -49.43 -27.04
C PHE A 739 -2.32 -48.31 -27.68
N ASN A 740 -2.98 -47.29 -28.22
CA ASN A 740 -2.34 -46.08 -28.70
C ASN A 740 -1.75 -45.27 -27.53
N PRO A 741 -0.57 -44.66 -27.69
CA PRO A 741 0.04 -43.82 -26.64
C PRO A 741 -0.90 -42.77 -26.04
N LEU A 742 -1.74 -42.16 -26.87
CA LEU A 742 -2.74 -41.19 -26.36
C LEU A 742 -3.76 -41.86 -25.44
N GLU A 743 -4.31 -42.98 -25.84
CA GLU A 743 -5.36 -43.66 -25.06
C GLU A 743 -4.83 -44.27 -23.78
N LEU A 744 -3.58 -44.77 -23.78
CA LEU A 744 -2.89 -45.19 -22.57
C LEU A 744 -2.65 -44.03 -21.63
N THR A 745 -2.24 -42.88 -22.16
CA THR A 745 -2.02 -41.67 -21.37
C THR A 745 -3.34 -41.11 -20.80
N LEU A 746 -4.42 -41.12 -21.61
CA LEU A 746 -5.77 -40.78 -21.15
C LEU A 746 -6.23 -41.72 -20.02
N GLY A 747 -6.03 -43.05 -20.20
CA GLY A 747 -6.34 -44.05 -19.18
C GLY A 747 -5.56 -43.84 -17.89
N LEU A 748 -4.23 -43.62 -17.99
CA LEU A 748 -3.38 -43.31 -16.82
C LEU A 748 -3.81 -42.02 -16.10
N THR A 749 -4.13 -40.96 -16.85
CA THR A 749 -4.61 -39.70 -16.31
C THR A 749 -5.94 -39.90 -15.57
N LEU A 750 -6.87 -40.66 -16.15
CA LEU A 750 -8.14 -40.96 -15.52
C LEU A 750 -7.98 -41.77 -14.22
N VAL A 751 -7.06 -42.76 -14.22
CA VAL A 751 -6.71 -43.51 -13.00
C VAL A 751 -6.11 -42.59 -11.94
N ALA A 752 -5.17 -41.72 -12.29
CA ALA A 752 -4.56 -40.76 -11.36
C ALA A 752 -5.61 -39.85 -10.74
N LEU A 753 -6.51 -39.27 -11.54
CA LEU A 753 -7.63 -38.44 -11.07
C LEU A 753 -8.58 -39.25 -10.17
N PHE A 754 -8.89 -40.47 -10.51
CA PHE A 754 -9.80 -41.33 -9.72
C PHE A 754 -9.23 -41.71 -8.35
N VAL A 755 -7.95 -42.12 -8.27
CA VAL A 755 -7.32 -42.47 -6.98
C VAL A 755 -7.10 -41.24 -6.11
N TRP A 756 -6.66 -40.08 -6.71
CA TRP A 756 -6.49 -38.84 -6.00
C TRP A 756 -7.82 -38.33 -5.47
N SER A 757 -8.88 -38.24 -6.29
CA SER A 757 -10.19 -37.74 -5.88
C SER A 757 -10.86 -38.59 -4.80
N GLY A 758 -10.59 -39.88 -4.77
CA GLY A 758 -11.10 -40.80 -3.74
C GLY A 758 -10.54 -40.57 -2.36
N ARG A 759 -9.33 -39.99 -2.28
CA ARG A 759 -8.63 -39.79 -1.02
C ARG A 759 -8.68 -38.33 -0.57
N PHE A 760 -8.61 -37.37 -1.50
CA PHE A 760 -8.42 -35.92 -1.23
C PHE A 760 -9.49 -35.02 -1.85
N GLY A 761 -10.24 -35.49 -2.83
CA GLY A 761 -11.20 -34.69 -3.58
C GLY A 761 -12.49 -34.34 -2.83
N GLY A 762 -12.73 -34.94 -1.66
CA GLY A 762 -13.96 -34.70 -0.88
C GLY A 762 -15.26 -35.11 -1.59
N LEU A 763 -15.14 -35.81 -2.73
CA LEU A 763 -16.29 -36.26 -3.51
C LEU A 763 -16.93 -37.51 -2.90
N ARG A 764 -18.25 -37.56 -2.89
CA ARG A 764 -18.97 -38.81 -2.54
C ARG A 764 -18.60 -39.90 -3.50
N ASP A 765 -18.52 -41.12 -3.03
CA ASP A 765 -18.18 -42.27 -3.88
C ASP A 765 -19.09 -42.39 -5.11
N THR A 766 -20.40 -42.15 -4.97
CA THR A 766 -21.32 -42.11 -6.09
C THR A 766 -20.92 -41.12 -7.18
N THR A 767 -20.55 -39.90 -6.79
CA THR A 767 -20.10 -38.85 -7.71
C THR A 767 -18.78 -39.22 -8.38
N ARG A 768 -17.85 -39.80 -7.61
CA ARG A 768 -16.53 -40.23 -8.10
C ARG A 768 -16.65 -41.32 -9.15
N PHE A 769 -17.46 -42.35 -8.87
CA PHE A 769 -17.73 -43.43 -9.84
C PHE A 769 -18.49 -42.92 -11.06
N ALA A 770 -19.40 -41.95 -10.91
CA ALA A 770 -20.06 -41.32 -12.05
C ALA A 770 -19.06 -40.61 -12.97
N TRP A 771 -18.11 -39.81 -12.41
CA TRP A 771 -17.05 -39.16 -13.20
C TRP A 771 -16.11 -40.19 -13.87
N LEU A 772 -15.77 -41.29 -13.19
CA LEU A 772 -15.02 -42.39 -13.80
C LEU A 772 -15.78 -42.97 -15.00
N GLY A 773 -17.09 -43.19 -14.83
CA GLY A 773 -17.96 -43.70 -15.92
C GLY A 773 -18.00 -42.74 -17.11
N VAL A 774 -18.14 -41.44 -16.87
CA VAL A 774 -18.09 -40.40 -17.91
C VAL A 774 -16.74 -40.38 -18.61
N GLY A 775 -15.63 -40.47 -17.88
CA GLY A 775 -14.29 -40.57 -18.44
C GLY A 775 -14.06 -41.80 -19.30
N LEU A 776 -14.47 -42.96 -18.81
CA LEU A 776 -14.38 -44.24 -19.58
C LEU A 776 -15.25 -44.19 -20.82
N PHE A 777 -16.46 -43.64 -20.73
CA PHE A 777 -17.33 -43.46 -21.88
C PHE A 777 -16.75 -42.48 -22.90
N GLY A 778 -16.08 -41.39 -22.44
CA GLY A 778 -15.32 -40.46 -23.28
C GLY A 778 -14.18 -41.19 -24.03
N LEU A 779 -13.40 -41.99 -23.30
CA LEU A 779 -12.34 -42.84 -23.88
C LEU A 779 -12.85 -43.76 -24.97
N LEU A 780 -13.96 -44.47 -24.71
CA LEU A 780 -14.58 -45.40 -25.67
C LEU A 780 -15.00 -44.67 -26.95
N ASN A 781 -15.67 -43.51 -26.81
CA ASN A 781 -16.08 -42.70 -27.96
C ASN A 781 -14.88 -42.16 -28.73
N GLY A 782 -13.88 -41.64 -28.02
CA GLY A 782 -12.62 -41.15 -28.61
C GLY A 782 -11.89 -42.26 -29.40
N ALA A 783 -11.81 -43.46 -28.83
CA ALA A 783 -11.22 -44.61 -29.50
C ALA A 783 -12.03 -45.04 -30.76
N ALA A 784 -13.35 -45.01 -30.71
CA ALA A 784 -14.19 -45.28 -31.86
C ALA A 784 -13.98 -44.24 -33.00
N LEU A 785 -13.94 -42.99 -32.66
CA LEU A 785 -13.66 -41.87 -33.59
C LEU A 785 -12.28 -42.04 -34.28
N ARG A 786 -11.25 -42.32 -33.48
CA ARG A 786 -9.88 -42.54 -33.99
C ARG A 786 -9.77 -43.83 -34.83
N THR A 787 -10.45 -44.92 -34.46
CA THR A 787 -10.54 -46.14 -35.24
C THR A 787 -11.15 -45.85 -36.62
N ALA A 788 -12.24 -45.11 -36.66
CA ALA A 788 -12.87 -44.71 -37.92
C ALA A 788 -11.95 -43.83 -38.76
N HIS A 789 -11.18 -42.92 -38.15
CA HIS A 789 -10.20 -42.12 -38.83
C HIS A 789 -9.05 -42.92 -39.41
N HIS A 790 -8.37 -43.74 -38.58
CA HIS A 790 -7.17 -44.46 -38.98
C HIS A 790 -7.45 -45.70 -39.82
N TRP A 791 -8.45 -46.49 -39.49
CA TRP A 791 -8.77 -47.71 -40.20
C TRP A 791 -9.84 -47.51 -41.27
N GLY A 792 -10.73 -46.52 -41.09
CA GLY A 792 -11.78 -46.19 -42.06
C GLY A 792 -11.35 -45.15 -43.09
N GLY A 793 -10.16 -44.53 -42.95
CA GLY A 793 -9.66 -43.50 -43.85
C GLY A 793 -10.46 -42.21 -43.84
N ILE A 794 -11.25 -41.92 -42.78
CA ILE A 794 -12.13 -40.78 -42.69
C ILE A 794 -11.31 -39.56 -42.20
N PRO A 795 -11.37 -38.42 -42.88
CA PRO A 795 -10.67 -37.22 -42.42
C PRO A 795 -11.05 -36.82 -41.01
N TRP A 796 -10.04 -36.37 -40.19
CA TRP A 796 -10.28 -35.89 -38.83
C TRP A 796 -10.92 -34.51 -38.82
N GLN A 797 -12.16 -34.44 -39.24
CA GLN A 797 -13.02 -33.27 -39.30
C GLN A 797 -14.40 -33.65 -38.77
N LEU A 798 -14.97 -32.83 -37.90
CA LEU A 798 -16.22 -33.12 -37.20
C LEU A 798 -17.33 -33.50 -38.21
N ASN A 799 -17.49 -32.72 -39.28
CA ASN A 799 -18.52 -32.96 -40.30
C ASN A 799 -18.30 -34.30 -41.05
N ALA A 800 -17.06 -34.62 -41.38
CA ALA A 800 -16.74 -35.89 -42.09
C ALA A 800 -16.95 -37.11 -41.18
N LEU A 801 -16.54 -36.99 -39.93
CA LEU A 801 -16.74 -38.04 -38.92
C LEU A 801 -18.24 -38.26 -38.64
N LEU A 802 -19.01 -37.19 -38.41
CA LEU A 802 -20.46 -37.30 -38.16
C LEU A 802 -21.26 -37.82 -39.38
N ALA A 803 -20.81 -37.54 -40.60
CA ALA A 803 -21.42 -38.01 -41.82
C ALA A 803 -21.07 -39.51 -42.13
N SER A 804 -20.10 -40.08 -41.43
CA SER A 804 -19.62 -41.41 -41.68
C SER A 804 -20.61 -42.48 -41.18
N LYS A 805 -21.19 -43.26 -42.11
CA LYS A 805 -22.09 -44.36 -41.79
C LYS A 805 -21.43 -45.48 -40.96
N LEU A 806 -20.15 -45.73 -41.21
CA LEU A 806 -19.36 -46.71 -40.47
C LEU A 806 -19.21 -46.32 -39.01
N LEU A 807 -18.86 -45.06 -38.77
CA LEU A 807 -18.69 -44.52 -37.41
C LEU A 807 -20.03 -44.52 -36.66
N GLN A 808 -21.11 -44.06 -37.30
CA GLN A 808 -22.43 -44.01 -36.68
C GLN A 808 -22.91 -45.39 -36.24
N ALA A 809 -22.77 -46.43 -37.10
CA ALA A 809 -23.09 -47.80 -36.74
C ALA A 809 -22.18 -48.35 -35.63
N GLY A 810 -20.88 -48.06 -35.69
CA GLY A 810 -19.92 -48.48 -34.66
C GLY A 810 -20.20 -47.85 -33.29
N LEU A 811 -20.53 -46.56 -33.23
CA LEU A 811 -20.93 -45.90 -31.98
C LEU A 811 -22.20 -46.50 -31.38
N THR A 812 -23.22 -46.79 -32.20
CA THR A 812 -24.47 -47.40 -31.73
C THR A 812 -24.22 -48.78 -31.12
N LEU A 813 -23.40 -49.59 -31.76
CA LEU A 813 -22.99 -50.91 -31.25
C LEU A 813 -22.17 -50.80 -29.96
N ALA A 814 -21.19 -49.87 -29.91
CA ALA A 814 -20.35 -49.62 -28.73
C ALA A 814 -21.17 -49.13 -27.53
N TRP A 815 -22.12 -48.22 -27.74
CA TRP A 815 -23.01 -47.73 -26.67
C TRP A 815 -23.91 -48.82 -26.15
N THR A 816 -24.49 -49.60 -27.07
CA THR A 816 -25.36 -50.76 -26.72
C THR A 816 -24.59 -51.83 -25.95
N ALA A 817 -23.38 -52.21 -26.42
CA ALA A 817 -22.53 -53.15 -25.72
C ALA A 817 -22.13 -52.67 -24.31
N THR A 818 -21.77 -51.42 -24.20
CA THR A 818 -21.45 -50.76 -22.91
C THR A 818 -22.66 -50.79 -21.97
N ALA A 819 -23.86 -50.43 -22.44
CA ALA A 819 -25.09 -50.49 -21.67
C ALA A 819 -25.38 -51.92 -21.16
N VAL A 820 -25.24 -52.93 -22.02
CA VAL A 820 -25.41 -54.36 -21.65
C VAL A 820 -24.45 -54.74 -20.53
N VAL A 821 -23.16 -54.45 -20.69
CA VAL A 821 -22.13 -54.76 -19.68
C VAL A 821 -22.43 -54.07 -18.36
N LEU A 822 -22.82 -52.81 -18.38
CA LEU A 822 -23.17 -52.03 -17.17
C LEU A 822 -24.40 -52.64 -16.48
N MET A 823 -25.47 -52.99 -17.25
CA MET A 823 -26.69 -53.54 -16.69
C MET A 823 -26.45 -54.96 -16.14
N PHE A 824 -25.70 -55.76 -16.84
CA PHE A 824 -25.35 -57.12 -16.39
C PHE A 824 -24.53 -57.12 -15.10
N PHE A 825 -23.50 -56.27 -15.04
CA PHE A 825 -22.69 -56.12 -13.84
C PHE A 825 -23.50 -55.55 -12.67
N ALA A 826 -24.35 -54.55 -12.96
CA ALA A 826 -25.22 -53.92 -11.96
C ALA A 826 -26.23 -54.90 -11.38
N THR A 827 -26.81 -55.79 -12.19
CA THR A 827 -27.73 -56.85 -11.75
C THR A 827 -27.01 -57.82 -10.81
N ARG A 828 -25.80 -58.24 -11.17
CA ARG A 828 -25.00 -59.17 -10.34
C ARG A 828 -24.55 -58.59 -9.00
N ARG A 829 -24.37 -57.27 -8.91
CA ARG A 829 -23.93 -56.55 -7.73
C ARG A 829 -25.07 -55.84 -7.00
N ALA A 830 -26.32 -56.00 -7.45
CA ALA A 830 -27.50 -55.30 -6.91
C ALA A 830 -27.37 -53.77 -6.90
N LEU A 831 -26.65 -53.19 -7.85
CA LEU A 831 -26.34 -51.74 -7.93
C LEU A 831 -27.38 -51.02 -8.79
N ARG A 832 -28.54 -50.68 -8.22
CA ARG A 832 -29.65 -50.05 -8.94
C ARG A 832 -29.27 -48.73 -9.66
N PRO A 833 -28.48 -47.80 -9.10
CA PRO A 833 -28.07 -46.59 -9.84
C PRO A 833 -27.26 -46.92 -11.09
N LEU A 834 -26.34 -47.86 -11.02
CA LEU A 834 -25.53 -48.28 -12.14
C LEU A 834 -26.36 -48.97 -13.22
N TRP A 835 -27.34 -49.75 -12.84
CA TRP A 835 -28.32 -50.38 -13.76
C TRP A 835 -29.14 -49.29 -14.49
N MET A 836 -29.61 -48.25 -13.77
CA MET A 836 -30.33 -47.13 -14.37
C MET A 836 -29.45 -46.31 -15.34
N THR A 837 -28.17 -46.15 -15.06
CA THR A 837 -27.20 -45.55 -15.98
C THR A 837 -27.07 -46.36 -17.28
N GLY A 838 -26.92 -47.67 -17.15
CA GLY A 838 -26.91 -48.57 -18.30
C GLY A 838 -28.19 -48.52 -19.13
N ALA A 839 -29.36 -48.54 -18.47
CA ALA A 839 -30.65 -48.43 -19.11
C ALA A 839 -30.84 -47.05 -19.82
N GLY A 840 -30.39 -45.97 -19.21
CA GLY A 840 -30.37 -44.62 -19.83
C GLY A 840 -29.49 -44.58 -21.08
N LEU A 841 -28.27 -45.14 -21.01
CA LEU A 841 -27.39 -45.25 -22.17
C LEU A 841 -27.99 -46.11 -23.30
N LEU A 842 -28.68 -47.19 -22.94
CA LEU A 842 -29.37 -48.05 -23.89
C LEU A 842 -30.52 -47.30 -24.57
N ALA A 843 -31.29 -46.52 -23.78
CA ALA A 843 -32.37 -45.69 -24.32
C ALA A 843 -31.83 -44.63 -25.29
N LEU A 844 -30.65 -44.01 -24.98
CA LEU A 844 -29.96 -43.08 -25.87
C LEU A 844 -29.49 -43.76 -27.15
N ALA A 845 -28.92 -44.99 -27.05
CA ALA A 845 -28.49 -45.76 -28.21
C ALA A 845 -29.65 -46.14 -29.11
N VAL A 846 -30.77 -46.58 -28.54
CA VAL A 846 -32.01 -46.88 -29.26
C VAL A 846 -32.60 -45.60 -29.88
N GLY A 847 -32.66 -44.49 -29.12
CA GLY A 847 -33.10 -43.19 -29.64
C GLY A 847 -32.25 -42.75 -30.85
N LYS A 848 -30.91 -42.87 -30.74
CA LYS A 848 -29.96 -42.57 -31.82
C LYS A 848 -30.23 -43.47 -33.02
N LEU A 849 -30.43 -44.76 -32.81
CA LEU A 849 -30.71 -45.72 -33.88
C LEU A 849 -31.96 -45.31 -34.68
N PHE A 850 -33.03 -44.93 -34.00
CA PHE A 850 -34.28 -44.52 -34.65
C PHE A 850 -34.24 -43.10 -35.27
N LEU A 851 -33.62 -42.13 -34.61
CA LEU A 851 -33.63 -40.72 -35.03
C LEU A 851 -32.55 -40.40 -36.05
N ILE A 852 -31.37 -40.99 -35.92
CA ILE A 852 -30.16 -40.65 -36.69
C ILE A 852 -29.83 -41.77 -37.68
N ASP A 853 -29.66 -43.01 -37.18
CA ASP A 853 -29.16 -44.09 -37.98
C ASP A 853 -30.20 -44.60 -39.02
N LEU A 854 -31.49 -44.52 -38.68
CA LEU A 854 -32.57 -44.87 -39.60
C LEU A 854 -32.67 -43.89 -40.76
N ALA A 855 -32.41 -42.59 -40.47
CA ALA A 855 -32.44 -41.52 -41.47
C ALA A 855 -31.19 -41.47 -42.39
N THR A 856 -30.00 -41.87 -41.84
CA THR A 856 -28.70 -41.69 -42.52
C THR A 856 -28.09 -42.96 -43.09
N LEU A 857 -28.38 -44.11 -42.44
CA LEU A 857 -27.85 -45.41 -42.84
C LEU A 857 -28.70 -46.04 -43.96
N SER A 858 -28.06 -46.59 -44.99
CA SER A 858 -28.69 -47.35 -46.04
C SER A 858 -27.92 -48.64 -46.31
N GLY A 859 -28.59 -49.74 -46.74
CA GLY A 859 -27.94 -50.97 -47.07
C GLY A 859 -27.43 -51.79 -45.86
N LEU A 860 -26.33 -52.54 -46.06
CA LEU A 860 -25.77 -53.46 -45.08
C LEU A 860 -25.48 -52.88 -43.69
N PRO A 861 -24.93 -51.65 -43.53
CA PRO A 861 -24.71 -51.03 -42.19
C PRO A 861 -25.99 -50.84 -41.35
N ARG A 862 -27.14 -50.54 -41.98
CA ARG A 862 -28.44 -50.48 -41.32
C ARG A 862 -28.84 -51.86 -40.76
N VAL A 863 -28.73 -52.94 -41.59
CA VAL A 863 -29.07 -54.26 -41.17
C VAL A 863 -28.23 -54.76 -40.01
N VAL A 864 -26.93 -54.55 -40.06
CA VAL A 864 -25.98 -54.88 -38.97
C VAL A 864 -26.30 -54.13 -37.66
N ALA A 865 -26.60 -52.81 -37.74
CA ALA A 865 -26.95 -52.05 -36.57
C ALA A 865 -28.26 -52.53 -35.91
N PHE A 866 -29.32 -52.73 -36.68
CA PHE A 866 -30.61 -53.22 -36.17
C PHE A 866 -30.56 -54.64 -35.63
N LEU A 867 -29.92 -55.57 -36.34
CA LEU A 867 -29.76 -56.98 -35.88
C LEU A 867 -28.89 -56.98 -34.58
N GLY A 868 -27.79 -56.29 -34.59
CA GLY A 868 -26.88 -56.23 -33.44
C GLY A 868 -27.57 -55.68 -32.19
N VAL A 869 -28.21 -54.50 -32.32
CA VAL A 869 -28.93 -53.89 -31.20
C VAL A 869 -30.13 -54.74 -30.78
N GLY A 870 -30.91 -55.26 -31.72
CA GLY A 870 -32.02 -56.16 -31.44
C GLY A 870 -31.63 -57.38 -30.64
N THR A 871 -30.57 -58.07 -31.09
CA THR A 871 -30.00 -59.23 -30.37
C THR A 871 -29.52 -58.88 -28.98
N LEU A 872 -28.86 -57.73 -28.82
CA LEU A 872 -28.39 -57.27 -27.52
C LEU A 872 -29.52 -56.86 -26.57
N LEU A 873 -30.62 -56.29 -27.08
CA LEU A 873 -31.83 -56.00 -26.32
C LEU A 873 -32.52 -57.25 -25.80
N LEU A 874 -32.62 -58.32 -26.64
CA LEU A 874 -33.14 -59.61 -26.22
C LEU A 874 -32.26 -60.27 -25.14
N LEU A 875 -30.93 -60.17 -25.29
CA LEU A 875 -29.96 -60.66 -24.32
C LEU A 875 -30.12 -59.94 -22.95
N ILE A 876 -30.33 -58.61 -22.94
CA ILE A 876 -30.55 -57.81 -21.74
C ILE A 876 -31.81 -58.26 -21.02
N GLY A 877 -32.94 -58.41 -21.73
CA GLY A 877 -34.22 -58.86 -21.17
C GLY A 877 -34.11 -60.17 -20.43
N TYR A 878 -33.25 -61.09 -20.93
CA TYR A 878 -32.99 -62.30 -20.30
C TYR A 878 -31.97 -62.33 -19.16
N LEU A 879 -30.86 -61.63 -19.32
CA LEU A 879 -29.70 -61.70 -18.42
C LEU A 879 -29.65 -60.62 -17.33
N SER A 880 -30.43 -59.56 -17.45
CA SER A 880 -30.26 -58.32 -16.58
C SER A 880 -31.61 -57.78 -16.09
N PRO A 881 -32.39 -58.52 -15.25
CA PRO A 881 -33.57 -57.92 -14.64
C PRO A 881 -33.23 -56.77 -13.68
N LEU A 882 -34.17 -55.84 -13.49
CA LEU A 882 -34.02 -54.67 -12.61
C LEU A 882 -33.70 -55.12 -11.17
N PRO A 883 -32.60 -54.65 -10.53
CA PRO A 883 -32.32 -54.97 -9.15
C PRO A 883 -33.38 -54.40 -8.20
N PRO A 884 -33.70 -55.11 -7.07
CA PRO A 884 -34.67 -54.63 -6.10
C PRO A 884 -34.27 -53.27 -5.49
N ALA A 885 -35.27 -52.49 -5.01
CA ALA A 885 -35.00 -51.27 -4.29
C ALA A 885 -34.36 -51.58 -2.92
N ALA A 886 -33.38 -50.76 -2.49
CA ALA A 886 -32.67 -50.98 -1.23
C ALA A 886 -33.56 -50.92 0.04
N ASP A 887 -34.78 -50.36 -0.07
CA ASP A 887 -35.74 -50.16 1.03
C ASP A 887 -36.97 -51.08 0.98
N ALA A 888 -36.95 -52.16 0.20
CA ALA A 888 -38.04 -53.13 0.30
C ALA A 888 -37.88 -53.92 1.62
N PRO A 889 -38.85 -53.85 2.56
CA PRO A 889 -38.79 -54.67 3.75
C PRO A 889 -38.74 -56.15 3.34
N LYS A 890 -37.78 -56.88 3.94
CA LYS A 890 -37.79 -58.34 3.82
C LYS A 890 -39.19 -58.86 4.13
N PRO A 891 -39.81 -59.72 3.31
CA PRO A 891 -41.03 -60.37 3.72
C PRO A 891 -40.74 -61.12 5.04
N ALA A 892 -41.56 -60.85 6.04
CA ALA A 892 -41.49 -61.59 7.29
C ALA A 892 -41.68 -63.08 6.98
N ASP A 893 -40.60 -63.81 7.23
CA ASP A 893 -40.68 -65.29 7.18
C ASP A 893 -41.79 -65.70 8.13
N GLY A 894 -42.91 -66.03 7.60
CA GLY A 894 -44.01 -66.71 8.33
C GLY A 894 -43.49 -68.01 8.84
N GLY A 895 -43.28 -68.09 10.17
CA GLY A 895 -43.14 -69.27 10.93
C GLY A 895 -44.47 -69.88 11.26
#